data_14a1c64a989d2547951502bd7942341e
#
_entry.id   14a1c64a989d2547951502bd7942341e
#
_cell.length_a   1.000
_cell.length_b   1.000
_cell.length_c   1.000
_cell.angle_alpha   90.00
_cell.angle_beta   90.00
_cell.angle_gamma   90.00
#
_symmetry.space_group_name_H-M   'P 1'
#
loop_
_entity.id
_entity.type
_entity.pdbx_description
1 polymer ?
#
loop_
_entity_poly.entity_id
_entity_poly.type
_entity_poly.pdbx_seq_one_letter_code
_entity_poly.pdbx_strand_id
1 'polypeptide(L)'
;MAFPKLTATEEMKQIAASDMPRKEKTKYGYVTEVCDYYVYLRCVVQAGILKASLFFPDYLRLDGNNPVYEVYLDKENRQFTTYDCLNQKWSEAKLDRLDWKHWYAKSSWVSEEEAAVIQTYLDNDKRGASAILQFQRAVRDEQLVQRHRLETDPWDKDLEQVPELPKDWNRWVNKVAIQQNYIYYHYKKGGAKTGYCTYCEKEVPIKGHPHHNQEGYCSCCRHPVVFKAYGRAGYMQTEKYFAYLIQRCKDGFVVREFQADRTYRKESLPNSKLYCQEIRRTIYDRELKPRSYYWGMYKQRNMRWISCSPCSYDWHGAENGRVYGKTLPHLEKHELRCTGLVQWIRKQKSIDPESYLAVWRRLPQMEQIWKSGLSKLTKECFKNCDVVRQMILYPEAPRLIRALGLDSQGFNRLRQMDGDTEDLGWLQVEKKRGKPITNELLRWFRIHKIRAKDILFIVDRMSPLQIRNYLQKQKKYFDGSCRQALITWQDYMAMAQRLHIDTSDEIIYRVRKLRQRHDELVIQCEAGSLELQAEKMAEKYPNVDGICRELQKKYTYAEEEYMVVAPENIFAIIKEGRMLHHCVGNDGSGERYYERMERRESFILFLRRTDEPEDPYYTLEIEPDGTVRQKRTLFDRQHADIEQATDFLRRWQKVIAERLTGRDLKLAAESRILREKEFIQLKKDRVIIHTGHLAGRLLADVLMADLMENTDSIQSPALAAAA
;
A
#
# COMPACT_ATOMS: atom_id res chain seq x y z
N MET A 1 23.34 -21.53 -48.02
CA MET A 1 23.42 -20.56 -49.12
C MET A 1 23.49 -19.17 -48.51
N ALA A 2 24.40 -18.32 -49.02
CA ALA A 2 24.46 -16.94 -48.55
C ALA A 2 23.33 -16.10 -49.20
N PHE A 3 22.65 -15.30 -48.42
CA PHE A 3 21.64 -14.36 -48.94
C PHE A 3 22.31 -13.31 -49.84
N PRO A 4 21.65 -12.86 -50.93
CA PRO A 4 22.18 -11.80 -51.76
C PRO A 4 22.37 -10.52 -50.96
N LYS A 5 23.40 -9.78 -51.24
CA LYS A 5 23.62 -8.46 -50.67
C LYS A 5 22.69 -7.48 -51.34
N LEU A 6 21.80 -6.87 -50.57
CA LEU A 6 20.88 -5.84 -51.06
C LEU A 6 21.52 -4.47 -50.76
N THR A 7 21.68 -3.65 -51.79
CA THR A 7 22.19 -2.27 -51.70
C THR A 7 21.07 -1.28 -51.97
N ALA A 8 21.24 -0.02 -51.54
CA ALA A 8 20.32 1.05 -51.87
C ALA A 8 20.18 1.23 -53.39
N THR A 9 18.98 1.54 -53.85
CA THR A 9 18.74 1.91 -55.26
C THR A 9 18.86 3.42 -55.44
N GLU A 10 19.13 3.88 -56.65
CA GLU A 10 19.14 5.30 -56.96
C GLU A 10 17.81 5.99 -56.71
N GLU A 11 16.69 5.27 -56.94
CA GLU A 11 15.34 5.75 -56.59
C GLU A 11 15.21 6.03 -55.10
N MET A 12 15.67 5.13 -54.23
CA MET A 12 15.65 5.34 -52.78
C MET A 12 16.40 6.57 -52.37
N LYS A 13 17.60 6.79 -52.96
CA LYS A 13 18.45 7.98 -52.69
C LYS A 13 17.76 9.28 -53.13
N GLN A 14 17.16 9.28 -54.33
CA GLN A 14 16.44 10.43 -54.85
C GLN A 14 15.24 10.79 -53.98
N ILE A 15 14.44 9.80 -53.57
CA ILE A 15 13.28 10.00 -52.68
C ILE A 15 13.75 10.51 -51.33
N ALA A 16 14.80 9.91 -50.74
CA ALA A 16 15.34 10.35 -49.46
C ALA A 16 15.92 11.79 -49.53
N ALA A 17 16.52 12.19 -50.65
CA ALA A 17 17.01 13.54 -50.86
C ALA A 17 15.87 14.57 -50.96
N SER A 18 14.71 14.17 -51.53
CA SER A 18 13.54 15.04 -51.64
C SER A 18 12.70 15.10 -50.35
N ASP A 19 12.71 14.03 -49.51
CA ASP A 19 11.97 13.95 -48.26
C ASP A 19 12.79 14.54 -47.09
N MET A 20 12.99 15.84 -47.11
CA MET A 20 13.72 16.54 -46.06
C MET A 20 12.85 16.74 -44.80
N PRO A 21 13.46 16.68 -43.59
CA PRO A 21 12.75 16.94 -42.35
C PRO A 21 12.09 18.33 -42.35
N ARG A 22 10.80 18.36 -42.05
CA ARG A 22 9.97 19.55 -41.95
C ARG A 22 9.30 19.68 -40.62
N LYS A 23 9.10 20.90 -40.12
CA LYS A 23 8.41 21.15 -38.85
C LYS A 23 6.90 21.09 -39.06
N GLU A 24 6.23 20.14 -38.37
CA GLU A 24 4.77 20.05 -38.35
C GLU A 24 4.23 20.21 -36.91
N LYS A 25 3.06 20.87 -36.78
CA LYS A 25 2.32 20.91 -35.51
C LYS A 25 1.50 19.64 -35.36
N THR A 26 1.70 18.92 -34.26
CA THR A 26 0.86 17.79 -33.90
C THR A 26 -0.57 18.27 -33.54
N LYS A 27 -1.54 17.37 -33.54
CA LYS A 27 -2.90 17.68 -33.07
C LYS A 27 -3.00 18.16 -31.61
N TYR A 28 -1.93 17.98 -30.84
CA TYR A 28 -1.82 18.47 -29.46
C TYR A 28 -1.02 19.78 -29.32
N GLY A 29 -0.64 20.40 -30.44
CA GLY A 29 0.05 21.69 -30.46
C GLY A 29 1.57 21.64 -30.34
N TYR A 30 2.17 20.46 -30.20
CA TYR A 30 3.63 20.30 -30.18
C TYR A 30 4.20 20.42 -31.60
N VAL A 31 5.36 21.08 -31.75
CA VAL A 31 6.10 21.14 -33.01
C VAL A 31 7.07 19.97 -33.04
N THR A 32 7.00 19.15 -34.08
CA THR A 32 7.90 18.01 -34.32
C THR A 32 8.49 18.06 -35.68
N GLU A 33 9.71 17.54 -35.86
CA GLU A 33 10.31 17.33 -37.20
C GLU A 33 9.78 16.01 -37.76
N VAL A 34 9.27 16.06 -38.99
CA VAL A 34 8.61 14.91 -39.66
C VAL A 34 9.16 14.74 -41.05
N CYS A 35 9.47 13.50 -41.44
CA CYS A 35 9.65 13.06 -42.82
C CYS A 35 8.45 12.20 -43.25
N ASP A 36 8.29 11.98 -44.53
CA ASP A 36 7.26 11.05 -45.01
C ASP A 36 7.67 9.59 -44.76
N TYR A 37 8.99 9.32 -44.87
CA TYR A 37 9.51 7.97 -44.64
C TYR A 37 10.59 7.94 -43.54
N TYR A 38 10.42 7.07 -42.54
CA TYR A 38 11.39 6.91 -41.45
C TYR A 38 12.40 5.78 -41.72
N VAL A 39 12.09 4.89 -42.69
CA VAL A 39 12.97 3.80 -43.12
C VAL A 39 12.64 3.41 -44.55
N TYR A 40 13.65 3.01 -45.27
CA TYR A 40 13.56 2.48 -46.63
C TYR A 40 13.92 1.01 -46.61
N LEU A 41 13.17 0.18 -47.34
CA LEU A 41 13.28 -1.27 -47.29
C LEU A 41 13.60 -1.85 -48.65
N ARG A 42 14.46 -2.84 -48.65
CA ARG A 42 14.61 -3.81 -49.73
C ARG A 42 14.43 -5.21 -49.19
N CYS A 43 13.90 -6.11 -49.93
CA CYS A 43 13.71 -7.47 -49.48
C CYS A 43 13.93 -8.54 -50.53
N VAL A 44 14.16 -9.78 -50.07
CA VAL A 44 14.27 -10.98 -50.88
C VAL A 44 13.83 -12.19 -50.06
N VAL A 45 13.16 -13.13 -50.70
CA VAL A 45 12.82 -14.43 -50.12
C VAL A 45 13.78 -15.48 -50.68
N GLN A 46 14.45 -16.21 -49.82
CA GLN A 46 15.32 -17.30 -50.19
C GLN A 46 15.24 -18.44 -49.16
N ALA A 47 15.12 -19.67 -49.61
CA ALA A 47 15.01 -20.85 -48.75
C ALA A 47 13.97 -20.74 -47.62
N GLY A 48 12.79 -20.17 -47.94
CA GLY A 48 11.69 -20.00 -46.99
C GLY A 48 11.84 -18.85 -45.98
N ILE A 49 12.95 -18.08 -46.04
CA ILE A 49 13.23 -16.96 -45.17
C ILE A 49 13.10 -15.65 -45.93
N LEU A 50 12.38 -14.67 -45.36
CA LEU A 50 12.35 -13.30 -45.85
C LEU A 50 13.50 -12.53 -45.20
N LYS A 51 14.43 -12.05 -46.02
CA LYS A 51 15.45 -11.06 -45.63
C LYS A 51 14.95 -9.66 -46.01
N ALA A 52 14.87 -8.77 -45.06
CA ALA A 52 14.58 -7.34 -45.26
C ALA A 52 15.79 -6.49 -44.83
N SER A 53 16.33 -5.70 -45.76
CA SER A 53 17.43 -4.77 -45.53
C SER A 53 16.90 -3.36 -45.33
N LEU A 54 17.31 -2.69 -44.24
CA LEU A 54 16.81 -1.41 -43.81
C LEU A 54 17.84 -0.32 -44.01
N PHE A 55 17.41 0.78 -44.63
CA PHE A 55 18.23 1.95 -44.93
C PHE A 55 17.58 3.17 -44.28
N PHE A 56 18.39 4.02 -43.62
CA PHE A 56 17.84 5.21 -42.99
C PHE A 56 17.98 6.44 -43.92
N PRO A 57 17.02 7.38 -43.86
CA PRO A 57 17.01 8.56 -44.71
C PRO A 57 18.34 9.34 -44.69
N ASP A 58 18.89 9.59 -43.52
CA ASP A 58 20.13 10.34 -43.34
C ASP A 58 21.33 9.66 -44.02
N TYR A 59 21.36 8.32 -44.00
CA TYR A 59 22.40 7.53 -44.63
C TYR A 59 22.30 7.54 -46.15
N LEU A 60 21.06 7.47 -46.67
CA LEU A 60 20.78 7.55 -48.11
C LEU A 60 21.11 8.92 -48.67
N ARG A 61 20.87 10.01 -47.93
CA ARG A 61 21.22 11.40 -48.31
C ARG A 61 22.72 11.61 -48.44
N LEU A 62 23.52 10.83 -47.70
CA LEU A 62 24.98 10.82 -47.75
C LEU A 62 25.54 9.79 -48.75
N ASP A 63 24.71 9.38 -49.72
CA ASP A 63 25.05 8.38 -50.75
C ASP A 63 25.41 6.99 -50.18
N GLY A 64 24.87 6.63 -49.01
CA GLY A 64 25.07 5.35 -48.37
C GLY A 64 24.45 4.19 -49.15
N ASN A 65 25.23 3.18 -49.49
CA ASN A 65 24.78 2.04 -50.30
C ASN A 65 24.45 0.78 -49.47
N ASN A 66 24.99 0.68 -48.27
CA ASN A 66 24.79 -0.51 -47.43
C ASN A 66 23.63 -0.36 -46.44
N PRO A 67 22.90 -1.42 -46.11
CA PRO A 67 21.87 -1.38 -45.08
C PRO A 67 22.48 -1.14 -43.71
N VAL A 68 21.69 -0.48 -42.85
CA VAL A 68 22.04 -0.29 -41.42
C VAL A 68 21.63 -1.50 -40.59
N TYR A 69 20.50 -2.08 -40.91
CA TYR A 69 20.02 -3.33 -40.30
C TYR A 69 19.54 -4.32 -41.36
N GLU A 70 19.70 -5.61 -41.06
CA GLU A 70 19.09 -6.68 -41.83
C GLU A 70 18.20 -7.52 -40.92
N VAL A 71 16.96 -7.74 -41.30
CA VAL A 71 15.98 -8.51 -40.55
C VAL A 71 15.64 -9.77 -41.31
N TYR A 72 15.75 -10.89 -40.65
CA TYR A 72 15.45 -12.19 -41.20
C TYR A 72 14.20 -12.76 -40.50
N LEU A 73 13.20 -13.12 -41.29
CA LEU A 73 11.92 -13.64 -40.80
C LEU A 73 11.72 -15.05 -41.33
N ASP A 74 11.51 -15.99 -40.42
CA ASP A 74 11.13 -17.36 -40.72
C ASP A 74 9.64 -17.55 -40.35
N LYS A 75 8.78 -17.60 -41.36
CA LYS A 75 7.34 -17.71 -41.18
C LYS A 75 6.95 -19.12 -40.67
N GLU A 76 7.60 -20.18 -41.16
CA GLU A 76 7.28 -21.56 -40.81
C GLU A 76 7.65 -21.88 -39.37
N ASN A 77 8.88 -21.52 -38.96
CA ASN A 77 9.36 -21.76 -37.61
C ASN A 77 8.96 -20.66 -36.60
N ARG A 78 8.23 -19.65 -37.02
CA ARG A 78 7.79 -18.53 -36.17
C ARG A 78 8.95 -17.90 -35.41
N GLN A 79 9.99 -17.49 -36.16
CA GLN A 79 11.21 -16.90 -35.60
C GLN A 79 11.64 -15.66 -36.42
N PHE A 80 12.41 -14.81 -35.79
CA PHE A 80 13.08 -13.70 -36.46
C PHE A 80 14.39 -13.34 -35.76
N THR A 81 15.35 -12.82 -36.54
CA THR A 81 16.57 -12.24 -36.04
C THR A 81 16.87 -10.93 -36.76
N THR A 82 17.62 -10.06 -36.10
CA THR A 82 18.04 -8.76 -36.65
C THR A 82 19.56 -8.66 -36.54
N TYR A 83 20.20 -8.36 -37.64
CA TYR A 83 21.64 -8.09 -37.72
C TYR A 83 21.86 -6.59 -37.81
N ASP A 84 22.64 -6.03 -36.87
CA ASP A 84 23.13 -4.68 -36.88
C ASP A 84 24.41 -4.65 -37.75
N CYS A 85 24.31 -4.05 -38.91
CA CYS A 85 25.42 -4.04 -39.89
C CYS A 85 26.55 -3.11 -39.46
N LEU A 86 26.28 -2.09 -38.65
CA LEU A 86 27.30 -1.15 -38.18
C LEU A 86 28.11 -1.78 -37.03
N ASN A 87 27.43 -2.41 -36.07
CA ASN A 87 28.05 -3.01 -34.90
C ASN A 87 28.37 -4.49 -35.07
N GLN A 88 28.07 -5.09 -36.24
CA GLN A 88 28.28 -6.51 -36.57
C GLN A 88 27.71 -7.46 -35.53
N LYS A 89 26.50 -7.15 -35.04
CA LYS A 89 25.88 -7.88 -33.93
C LYS A 89 24.51 -8.45 -34.28
N TRP A 90 24.30 -9.72 -33.97
CA TRP A 90 22.98 -10.35 -34.02
C TRP A 90 22.17 -10.08 -32.76
N SER A 91 20.89 -9.85 -32.94
CA SER A 91 19.94 -9.64 -31.87
C SER A 91 18.55 -10.13 -32.28
N GLU A 92 17.66 -10.28 -31.31
CA GLU A 92 16.23 -10.50 -31.55
C GLU A 92 15.43 -9.20 -31.38
N ALA A 93 16.02 -8.07 -31.71
CA ALA A 93 15.35 -6.77 -31.61
C ALA A 93 14.24 -6.66 -32.68
N LYS A 94 13.07 -6.19 -32.25
CA LYS A 94 12.00 -5.83 -33.18
C LYS A 94 12.27 -4.48 -33.84
N LEU A 95 11.64 -4.21 -34.96
CA LEU A 95 11.80 -2.94 -35.67
C LEU A 95 11.54 -1.72 -34.77
N ASP A 96 10.54 -1.76 -33.90
CA ASP A 96 10.20 -0.67 -32.98
C ASP A 96 11.21 -0.47 -31.82
N ARG A 97 12.27 -1.27 -31.78
CA ARG A 97 13.36 -1.19 -30.80
C ARG A 97 14.72 -0.88 -31.43
N LEU A 98 14.76 -0.71 -32.73
CA LEU A 98 15.96 -0.26 -33.43
C LEU A 98 16.15 1.24 -33.19
N ASP A 99 17.41 1.68 -33.22
CA ASP A 99 17.77 3.09 -33.02
C ASP A 99 17.59 3.86 -34.33
N TRP A 100 16.39 4.40 -34.52
CA TRP A 100 16.11 5.35 -35.59
C TRP A 100 15.63 6.70 -35.06
N LYS A 101 16.13 7.76 -35.66
CA LYS A 101 15.95 9.14 -35.19
C LYS A 101 14.55 9.73 -35.45
N HIS A 102 13.74 9.15 -36.34
CA HIS A 102 12.50 9.77 -36.84
C HIS A 102 11.25 9.00 -36.42
N TRP A 103 10.91 9.06 -35.16
CA TRP A 103 9.72 8.37 -34.58
C TRP A 103 8.37 8.82 -35.14
N TYR A 104 8.30 10.00 -35.79
CA TYR A 104 7.05 10.62 -36.22
C TYR A 104 6.83 10.58 -37.72
N ALA A 105 7.69 9.94 -38.46
CA ALA A 105 7.48 9.75 -39.88
C ALA A 105 6.25 8.87 -40.16
N LYS A 106 5.56 9.20 -41.26
CA LYS A 106 4.22 8.63 -41.54
C LYS A 106 4.26 7.17 -41.95
N SER A 107 5.33 6.72 -42.64
CA SER A 107 5.41 5.37 -43.19
C SER A 107 6.84 4.88 -43.43
N SER A 108 6.98 3.66 -43.92
CA SER A 108 8.18 3.12 -44.52
C SER A 108 8.06 3.13 -46.04
N TRP A 109 9.14 3.42 -46.71
CA TRP A 109 9.22 3.30 -48.18
C TRP A 109 9.62 1.89 -48.58
N VAL A 110 8.99 1.35 -49.57
CA VAL A 110 9.30 0.07 -50.23
C VAL A 110 8.73 0.10 -51.65
N SER A 111 9.45 -0.45 -52.65
CA SER A 111 8.90 -0.56 -54.01
C SER A 111 7.61 -1.40 -54.04
N GLU A 112 6.76 -1.18 -55.05
CA GLU A 112 5.51 -1.94 -55.20
C GLU A 112 5.76 -3.44 -55.31
N GLU A 113 6.80 -3.85 -56.06
CA GLU A 113 7.18 -5.24 -56.21
C GLU A 113 7.64 -5.88 -54.90
N GLU A 114 8.51 -5.22 -54.15
CA GLU A 114 9.00 -5.73 -52.86
C GLU A 114 7.92 -5.67 -51.77
N ALA A 115 7.01 -4.71 -51.86
CA ALA A 115 5.83 -4.68 -50.96
C ALA A 115 4.93 -5.90 -51.18
N ALA A 116 4.68 -6.27 -52.44
CA ALA A 116 3.91 -7.48 -52.77
C ALA A 116 4.60 -8.77 -52.28
N VAL A 117 5.95 -8.84 -52.36
CA VAL A 117 6.73 -9.95 -51.80
C VAL A 117 6.51 -10.06 -50.30
N ILE A 118 6.63 -8.93 -49.54
CA ILE A 118 6.42 -8.91 -48.07
C ILE A 118 4.98 -9.37 -47.75
N GLN A 119 3.98 -8.81 -48.44
CA GLN A 119 2.56 -9.11 -48.19
C GLN A 119 2.25 -10.60 -48.45
N THR A 120 2.71 -11.12 -49.57
CA THR A 120 2.52 -12.53 -49.94
C THR A 120 3.23 -13.47 -48.96
N TYR A 121 4.47 -13.17 -48.61
CA TYR A 121 5.25 -14.00 -47.67
C TYR A 121 4.62 -14.02 -46.28
N LEU A 122 4.17 -12.87 -45.76
CA LEU A 122 3.60 -12.75 -44.42
C LEU A 122 2.08 -13.01 -44.35
N ASP A 123 1.44 -13.18 -45.50
CA ASP A 123 -0.02 -13.30 -45.63
C ASP A 123 -0.73 -12.15 -44.88
N ASN A 124 -0.38 -10.93 -45.28
CA ASN A 124 -0.77 -9.73 -44.55
C ASN A 124 -1.03 -8.56 -45.52
N ASP A 125 -2.13 -7.85 -45.31
CA ASP A 125 -2.55 -6.67 -46.09
C ASP A 125 -1.79 -5.37 -45.74
N LYS A 126 -1.01 -5.37 -44.65
CA LYS A 126 -0.15 -4.23 -44.32
C LYS A 126 1.08 -4.17 -45.21
N ARG A 127 1.61 -2.95 -45.38
CA ARG A 127 2.73 -2.68 -46.29
C ARG A 127 4.04 -2.47 -45.51
N GLY A 128 5.15 -2.95 -46.05
CA GLY A 128 6.52 -2.67 -45.63
C GLY A 128 6.83 -2.98 -44.17
N ALA A 129 7.44 -2.02 -43.47
CA ALA A 129 7.84 -2.20 -42.07
C ALA A 129 6.69 -2.53 -41.13
N SER A 130 5.47 -2.08 -41.44
CA SER A 130 4.29 -2.37 -40.63
C SER A 130 3.91 -3.85 -40.63
N ALA A 131 4.03 -4.55 -41.78
CA ALA A 131 3.80 -5.97 -41.86
C ALA A 131 4.88 -6.77 -41.11
N ILE A 132 6.15 -6.41 -41.30
CA ILE A 132 7.28 -7.03 -40.57
C ILE A 132 7.13 -6.88 -39.06
N LEU A 133 6.82 -5.67 -38.59
CA LEU A 133 6.64 -5.41 -37.15
C LEU A 133 5.45 -6.18 -36.57
N GLN A 134 4.36 -6.32 -37.33
CA GLN A 134 3.21 -7.12 -36.92
C GLN A 134 3.60 -8.60 -36.74
N PHE A 135 4.35 -9.16 -37.69
CA PHE A 135 4.86 -10.53 -37.57
C PHE A 135 5.78 -10.68 -36.33
N GLN A 136 6.73 -9.78 -36.16
CA GLN A 136 7.66 -9.82 -35.01
C GLN A 136 6.91 -9.72 -33.68
N ARG A 137 5.86 -8.90 -33.60
CA ARG A 137 5.01 -8.80 -32.41
C ARG A 137 4.26 -10.11 -32.16
N ALA A 138 3.64 -10.69 -33.18
CA ALA A 138 2.94 -11.97 -33.06
C ALA A 138 3.88 -13.09 -32.56
N VAL A 139 5.07 -13.22 -33.17
CA VAL A 139 6.08 -14.20 -32.72
C VAL A 139 6.47 -14.00 -31.25
N ARG A 140 6.70 -12.76 -30.82
CA ARG A 140 7.04 -12.46 -29.42
C ARG A 140 5.88 -12.76 -28.47
N ASP A 141 4.68 -12.51 -28.92
CA ASP A 141 3.47 -12.79 -28.15
C ASP A 141 3.28 -14.30 -27.96
N GLU A 142 3.50 -15.09 -29.03
CA GLU A 142 3.47 -16.55 -28.97
C GLU A 142 4.55 -17.11 -28.02
N GLN A 143 5.80 -16.63 -28.14
CA GLN A 143 6.89 -17.00 -27.25
C GLN A 143 6.58 -16.65 -25.79
N LEU A 144 5.95 -15.50 -25.54
CA LEU A 144 5.52 -15.11 -24.21
C LEU A 144 4.46 -16.05 -23.64
N VAL A 145 3.44 -16.38 -24.47
CA VAL A 145 2.39 -17.34 -24.09
C VAL A 145 3.01 -18.70 -23.75
N GLN A 146 3.87 -19.23 -24.60
CA GLN A 146 4.53 -20.53 -24.35
C GLN A 146 5.37 -20.52 -23.06
N ARG A 147 6.15 -19.45 -22.83
CA ARG A 147 6.98 -19.31 -21.63
C ARG A 147 6.17 -19.31 -20.33
N HIS A 148 4.97 -18.75 -20.37
CA HIS A 148 4.10 -18.61 -19.20
C HIS A 148 2.93 -19.59 -19.17
N ARG A 149 2.94 -20.60 -20.04
CA ARG A 149 1.86 -21.56 -20.19
C ARG A 149 1.49 -22.25 -18.87
N LEU A 150 2.46 -22.68 -18.09
CA LEU A 150 2.22 -23.31 -16.78
C LEU A 150 1.42 -22.42 -15.82
N GLU A 151 1.62 -21.10 -15.88
CA GLU A 151 0.91 -20.13 -15.07
C GLU A 151 -0.49 -19.83 -15.64
N THR A 152 -0.63 -19.72 -16.95
CA THR A 152 -1.84 -19.21 -17.62
C THR A 152 -2.83 -20.27 -18.04
N ASP A 153 -2.43 -21.49 -18.37
CA ASP A 153 -3.34 -22.57 -18.76
C ASP A 153 -4.42 -22.88 -17.69
N PRO A 154 -4.10 -22.88 -16.39
CA PRO A 154 -5.12 -23.02 -15.35
C PRO A 154 -6.17 -21.90 -15.36
N TRP A 155 -5.77 -20.66 -15.70
CA TRP A 155 -6.68 -19.53 -15.81
C TRP A 155 -7.63 -19.68 -17.00
N ASP A 156 -7.08 -20.03 -18.15
CA ASP A 156 -7.87 -20.21 -19.38
C ASP A 156 -8.88 -21.36 -19.20
N LYS A 157 -8.45 -22.49 -18.62
CA LYS A 157 -9.32 -23.62 -18.29
C LYS A 157 -10.45 -23.24 -17.31
N ASP A 158 -10.17 -22.42 -16.31
CA ASP A 158 -11.20 -21.96 -15.38
C ASP A 158 -12.19 -21.03 -16.06
N LEU A 159 -11.74 -20.22 -17.00
CA LEU A 159 -12.55 -19.27 -17.75
C LEU A 159 -13.40 -19.89 -18.87
N GLU A 160 -13.08 -21.11 -19.33
CA GLU A 160 -13.89 -21.85 -20.32
C GLU A 160 -15.33 -22.11 -19.85
N GLN A 161 -15.55 -22.19 -18.54
CA GLN A 161 -16.89 -22.39 -17.98
C GLN A 161 -17.77 -21.12 -17.97
N VAL A 162 -17.22 -19.95 -18.31
CA VAL A 162 -17.97 -18.69 -18.31
C VAL A 162 -18.93 -18.65 -19.49
N PRO A 163 -20.24 -18.54 -19.25
CA PRO A 163 -21.22 -18.58 -20.32
C PRO A 163 -21.15 -17.36 -21.24
N GLU A 164 -21.68 -17.51 -22.44
CA GLU A 164 -21.87 -16.40 -23.39
C GLU A 164 -22.79 -15.31 -22.82
N LEU A 165 -22.67 -14.12 -23.40
CA LEU A 165 -23.53 -12.99 -23.06
C LEU A 165 -24.97 -13.23 -23.53
N PRO A 166 -25.98 -12.81 -22.75
CA PRO A 166 -27.37 -12.83 -23.21
C PRO A 166 -27.55 -12.05 -24.54
N LYS A 167 -28.35 -12.55 -25.43
CA LYS A 167 -28.61 -11.92 -26.76
C LYS A 167 -29.06 -10.45 -26.62
N ASP A 168 -29.76 -10.10 -25.57
CA ASP A 168 -30.26 -8.74 -25.33
C ASP A 168 -29.33 -7.90 -24.39
N TRP A 169 -28.13 -8.38 -24.08
CA TRP A 169 -27.20 -7.72 -23.17
C TRP A 169 -26.93 -6.26 -23.57
N ASN A 170 -26.47 -6.01 -24.78
CA ASN A 170 -26.14 -4.66 -25.25
C ASN A 170 -27.35 -3.71 -25.23
N ARG A 171 -28.53 -4.22 -25.56
CA ARG A 171 -29.77 -3.45 -25.46
C ARG A 171 -30.12 -3.12 -24.03
N TRP A 172 -29.93 -4.08 -23.10
CA TRP A 172 -30.17 -3.86 -21.68
C TRP A 172 -29.20 -2.85 -21.12
N VAL A 173 -27.87 -2.96 -21.42
CA VAL A 173 -26.86 -1.98 -20.98
C VAL A 173 -27.24 -0.58 -21.43
N ASN A 174 -27.62 -0.43 -22.72
CA ASN A 174 -27.96 0.86 -23.29
C ASN A 174 -29.23 1.49 -22.68
N LYS A 175 -30.19 0.69 -22.28
CA LYS A 175 -31.51 1.20 -21.79
C LYS A 175 -31.62 1.18 -20.26
N VAL A 176 -30.87 0.36 -19.55
CA VAL A 176 -31.04 0.17 -18.11
C VAL A 176 -29.77 0.50 -17.32
N ALA A 177 -28.59 0.07 -17.78
CA ALA A 177 -27.36 0.30 -17.07
C ALA A 177 -26.92 1.77 -17.18
N ILE A 178 -27.04 2.38 -18.37
CA ILE A 178 -26.82 3.81 -18.57
C ILE A 178 -28.04 4.57 -18.08
N GLN A 179 -27.89 5.25 -16.95
CA GLN A 179 -29.01 5.85 -16.23
C GLN A 179 -29.31 7.28 -16.67
N GLN A 180 -28.29 8.06 -17.03
CA GLN A 180 -28.49 9.44 -17.43
C GLN A 180 -28.83 9.55 -18.91
N ASN A 181 -29.93 10.21 -19.22
CA ASN A 181 -30.38 10.48 -20.58
C ASN A 181 -30.67 11.95 -20.77
N TYR A 182 -30.65 12.38 -22.00
CA TYR A 182 -30.75 13.80 -22.38
C TYR A 182 -31.77 14.02 -23.47
N ILE A 183 -32.33 15.25 -23.49
CA ILE A 183 -32.96 15.81 -24.69
C ILE A 183 -32.11 16.98 -25.16
N TYR A 184 -31.46 16.84 -26.31
CA TYR A 184 -30.72 17.91 -26.97
C TYR A 184 -31.63 18.74 -27.85
N TYR A 185 -31.64 20.06 -27.70
CA TYR A 185 -32.51 20.96 -28.43
C TYR A 185 -31.81 22.23 -28.87
N HIS A 186 -32.28 22.81 -30.00
CA HIS A 186 -31.83 24.12 -30.43
C HIS A 186 -32.66 25.20 -29.75
N TYR A 187 -31.98 26.16 -29.08
CA TYR A 187 -32.66 27.31 -28.50
C TYR A 187 -33.18 28.23 -29.63
N LYS A 188 -34.48 28.53 -29.65
CA LYS A 188 -35.07 29.47 -30.56
C LYS A 188 -35.89 30.50 -29.81
N LYS A 189 -35.93 31.74 -30.30
CA LYS A 189 -36.81 32.81 -29.75
C LYS A 189 -38.27 32.31 -29.93
N GLY A 190 -39.02 32.17 -28.85
CA GLY A 190 -40.34 31.53 -28.84
C GLY A 190 -40.42 30.08 -28.43
N GLY A 191 -39.25 29.47 -28.05
CA GLY A 191 -39.13 28.08 -27.54
C GLY A 191 -38.72 27.05 -28.59
N ALA A 192 -38.15 25.99 -28.15
CA ALA A 192 -37.82 24.84 -28.98
C ALA A 192 -39.05 23.96 -29.21
N LYS A 193 -39.36 23.63 -30.47
CA LYS A 193 -40.52 22.78 -30.78
C LYS A 193 -40.20 21.30 -30.66
N THR A 194 -38.96 20.90 -31.01
CA THR A 194 -38.47 19.52 -30.96
C THR A 194 -37.06 19.41 -30.40
N GLY A 195 -36.70 18.22 -29.96
CA GLY A 195 -35.35 17.89 -29.52
C GLY A 195 -35.10 16.39 -29.63
N TYR A 196 -33.81 16.00 -29.72
CA TYR A 196 -33.39 14.63 -29.80
C TYR A 196 -33.31 13.99 -28.41
N CYS A 197 -34.12 12.95 -28.17
CA CYS A 197 -34.09 12.17 -26.93
C CYS A 197 -33.10 11.00 -27.04
N THR A 198 -32.09 10.96 -26.17
CA THR A 198 -31.07 9.90 -26.18
C THR A 198 -31.60 8.54 -25.75
N TYR A 199 -32.71 8.48 -25.00
CA TYR A 199 -33.37 7.22 -24.64
C TYR A 199 -34.23 6.63 -25.74
N CYS A 200 -35.12 7.44 -26.34
CA CYS A 200 -35.93 6.98 -27.49
C CYS A 200 -35.12 6.88 -28.77
N GLU A 201 -33.99 7.57 -28.86
CA GLU A 201 -33.14 7.68 -30.07
C GLU A 201 -33.86 8.32 -31.27
N LYS A 202 -34.72 9.31 -31.01
CA LYS A 202 -35.48 10.03 -32.04
C LYS A 202 -35.82 11.46 -31.60
N GLU A 203 -36.22 12.25 -32.60
CA GLU A 203 -36.80 13.58 -32.37
C GLU A 203 -38.14 13.45 -31.63
N VAL A 204 -38.31 14.27 -30.60
CA VAL A 204 -39.50 14.33 -29.74
C VAL A 204 -39.97 15.75 -29.57
N PRO A 205 -41.31 16.00 -29.48
CA PRO A 205 -41.82 17.34 -29.21
C PRO A 205 -41.45 17.79 -27.79
N ILE A 206 -41.06 19.06 -27.63
CA ILE A 206 -40.78 19.68 -26.36
C ILE A 206 -42.00 20.50 -25.93
N LYS A 207 -42.46 20.26 -24.71
CA LYS A 207 -43.54 21.06 -24.10
C LYS A 207 -42.90 22.13 -23.18
N GLY A 208 -43.36 23.39 -23.38
CA GLY A 208 -42.85 24.50 -22.58
C GLY A 208 -41.49 25.06 -23.05
N HIS A 209 -40.78 25.73 -22.14
CA HIS A 209 -39.47 26.35 -22.38
C HIS A 209 -38.43 25.82 -21.41
N PRO A 210 -37.86 24.60 -21.64
CA PRO A 210 -36.90 24.06 -20.71
C PRO A 210 -35.60 24.87 -20.69
N HIS A 211 -35.02 25.05 -19.50
CA HIS A 211 -33.71 25.64 -19.32
C HIS A 211 -32.60 24.60 -19.55
N HIS A 212 -31.43 25.08 -19.92
CA HIS A 212 -30.23 24.20 -20.02
C HIS A 212 -29.91 23.57 -18.65
N ASN A 213 -29.72 22.25 -18.62
CA ASN A 213 -29.55 21.41 -17.44
C ASN A 213 -30.81 21.22 -16.58
N GLN A 214 -31.98 21.63 -17.04
CA GLN A 214 -33.22 21.35 -16.35
C GLN A 214 -33.55 19.86 -16.42
N GLU A 215 -33.94 19.27 -15.30
CA GLU A 215 -34.47 17.91 -15.23
C GLU A 215 -35.94 17.90 -15.69
N GLY A 216 -36.36 16.78 -16.29
CA GLY A 216 -37.72 16.58 -16.72
C GLY A 216 -37.96 15.20 -17.31
N TYR A 217 -39.01 15.07 -18.10
CA TYR A 217 -39.40 13.79 -18.72
C TYR A 217 -39.58 13.96 -20.24
N CYS A 218 -39.15 12.92 -20.95
CA CYS A 218 -39.42 12.87 -22.37
C CYS A 218 -40.93 12.81 -22.66
N SER A 219 -41.43 13.64 -23.55
CA SER A 219 -42.86 13.69 -23.92
C SER A 219 -43.36 12.41 -24.59
N CYS A 220 -42.46 11.64 -25.23
CA CYS A 220 -42.76 10.40 -25.93
C CYS A 220 -42.63 9.15 -25.04
N CYS A 221 -41.41 8.90 -24.48
CA CYS A 221 -41.15 7.66 -23.73
C CYS A 221 -41.35 7.81 -22.22
N ARG A 222 -41.63 9.00 -21.71
CA ARG A 222 -41.81 9.31 -20.29
C ARG A 222 -40.57 9.03 -19.42
N HIS A 223 -39.41 8.76 -20.06
CA HIS A 223 -38.18 8.52 -19.33
C HIS A 223 -37.64 9.83 -18.75
N PRO A 224 -37.01 9.81 -17.52
CA PRO A 224 -36.35 10.96 -16.96
C PRO A 224 -35.18 11.41 -17.85
N VAL A 225 -35.05 12.70 -18.08
CA VAL A 225 -34.04 13.30 -18.95
C VAL A 225 -33.56 14.62 -18.40
N VAL A 226 -32.38 15.05 -18.83
CA VAL A 226 -31.90 16.41 -18.66
C VAL A 226 -31.91 17.15 -19.99
N PHE A 227 -32.50 18.34 -20.02
CA PHE A 227 -32.55 19.17 -21.23
C PHE A 227 -31.20 19.86 -21.48
N LYS A 228 -30.62 19.66 -22.67
CA LYS A 228 -29.34 20.25 -23.08
C LYS A 228 -29.53 21.16 -24.29
N ALA A 229 -29.46 22.47 -24.09
CA ALA A 229 -29.44 23.41 -25.20
C ALA A 229 -28.16 23.25 -26.01
N TYR A 230 -28.25 23.05 -27.31
CA TYR A 230 -27.14 22.78 -28.23
C TYR A 230 -26.01 23.83 -28.15
N GLY A 231 -26.36 25.09 -28.07
CA GLY A 231 -25.40 26.19 -27.99
C GLY A 231 -24.59 26.24 -26.68
N ARG A 232 -25.13 25.62 -25.61
CA ARG A 232 -24.51 25.59 -24.27
C ARG A 232 -23.95 24.20 -23.92
N ALA A 233 -24.28 23.18 -24.70
CA ALA A 233 -23.73 21.84 -24.50
C ALA A 233 -22.27 21.80 -24.94
N GLY A 234 -21.43 21.08 -24.20
CA GLY A 234 -20.04 20.82 -24.57
C GLY A 234 -19.94 20.04 -25.90
N TYR A 235 -18.78 20.08 -26.53
CA TYR A 235 -18.50 19.38 -27.79
C TYR A 235 -18.73 17.86 -27.67
N MET A 236 -18.37 17.30 -26.51
CA MET A 236 -18.49 15.87 -26.22
C MET A 236 -18.94 15.69 -24.76
N GLN A 237 -19.84 14.75 -24.54
CA GLN A 237 -20.24 14.31 -23.20
C GLN A 237 -20.19 12.79 -23.16
N THR A 238 -19.53 12.23 -22.16
CA THR A 238 -19.45 10.79 -21.92
C THR A 238 -20.09 10.46 -20.58
N GLU A 239 -21.02 9.51 -20.62
CA GLU A 239 -21.61 8.91 -19.43
C GLU A 239 -20.96 7.56 -19.18
N LYS A 240 -20.44 7.37 -17.97
CA LYS A 240 -19.77 6.14 -17.51
C LYS A 240 -20.59 5.48 -16.42
N TYR A 241 -20.87 4.21 -16.61
CA TYR A 241 -21.59 3.38 -15.65
C TYR A 241 -21.01 2.00 -15.56
N PHE A 242 -21.29 1.32 -14.46
CA PHE A 242 -20.96 -0.09 -14.28
C PHE A 242 -22.22 -0.94 -14.43
N ALA A 243 -22.02 -2.12 -14.99
CA ALA A 243 -23.08 -3.11 -15.21
C ALA A 243 -22.57 -4.48 -14.75
N TYR A 244 -23.43 -5.23 -14.10
CA TYR A 244 -23.10 -6.56 -13.59
C TYR A 244 -23.99 -7.63 -14.20
N LEU A 245 -23.37 -8.76 -14.57
CA LEU A 245 -24.06 -9.95 -15.04
C LEU A 245 -23.66 -11.13 -14.14
N ILE A 246 -24.64 -11.75 -13.50
CA ILE A 246 -24.42 -12.95 -12.68
C ILE A 246 -25.00 -14.14 -13.44
N GLN A 247 -24.18 -15.14 -13.75
CA GLN A 247 -24.57 -16.31 -14.53
C GLN A 247 -24.12 -17.60 -13.83
N ARG A 248 -24.90 -18.66 -13.99
CA ARG A 248 -24.51 -19.98 -13.53
C ARG A 248 -23.34 -20.52 -14.36
N CYS A 249 -22.38 -21.14 -13.71
CA CYS A 249 -21.27 -21.90 -14.29
C CYS A 249 -21.43 -23.39 -14.00
N LYS A 250 -20.52 -24.22 -14.50
CA LYS A 250 -20.49 -25.66 -14.26
C LYS A 250 -20.41 -25.99 -12.76
N ASP A 251 -19.54 -25.30 -12.04
CA ASP A 251 -19.24 -25.57 -10.62
C ASP A 251 -19.65 -24.46 -9.67
N GLY A 252 -20.61 -23.60 -10.06
CA GLY A 252 -21.07 -22.48 -9.26
C GLY A 252 -21.64 -21.36 -10.11
N PHE A 253 -21.17 -20.13 -9.91
CA PHE A 253 -21.62 -18.99 -10.71
C PHE A 253 -20.47 -17.99 -10.94
N VAL A 254 -20.62 -17.14 -11.94
CA VAL A 254 -19.69 -16.03 -12.21
C VAL A 254 -20.38 -14.69 -12.03
N VAL A 255 -19.70 -13.75 -11.41
CA VAL A 255 -20.02 -12.33 -11.41
C VAL A 255 -19.11 -11.66 -12.44
N ARG A 256 -19.71 -11.03 -13.44
CA ARG A 256 -19.02 -10.34 -14.52
C ARG A 256 -19.30 -8.86 -14.40
N GLU A 257 -18.23 -8.08 -14.35
CA GLU A 257 -18.26 -6.62 -14.23
C GLU A 257 -17.94 -5.97 -15.58
N PHE A 258 -18.77 -5.03 -15.97
CA PHE A 258 -18.63 -4.29 -17.23
C PHE A 258 -18.56 -2.79 -16.96
N GLN A 259 -17.63 -2.12 -17.60
CA GLN A 259 -17.68 -0.68 -17.77
C GLN A 259 -18.48 -0.34 -19.03
N ALA A 260 -19.48 0.50 -18.88
CA ALA A 260 -20.34 0.94 -19.97
C ALA A 260 -20.26 2.46 -20.14
N ASP A 261 -19.75 2.88 -21.27
CA ASP A 261 -19.57 4.29 -21.61
C ASP A 261 -20.43 4.64 -22.83
N ARG A 262 -21.19 5.72 -22.74
CA ARG A 262 -21.90 6.27 -23.89
C ARG A 262 -21.45 7.69 -24.16
N THR A 263 -20.88 7.90 -25.35
CA THR A 263 -20.34 9.20 -25.75
C THR A 263 -21.28 9.87 -26.73
N TYR A 264 -21.73 11.05 -26.36
CA TYR A 264 -22.52 11.97 -27.17
C TYR A 264 -21.61 13.04 -27.74
N ARG A 265 -21.58 13.15 -29.08
CA ARG A 265 -20.88 14.24 -29.78
C ARG A 265 -21.87 15.15 -30.45
N LYS A 266 -21.65 16.46 -30.32
CA LYS A 266 -22.56 17.50 -30.85
C LYS A 266 -22.87 17.34 -32.34
N GLU A 267 -21.89 16.87 -33.11
CA GLU A 267 -22.02 16.69 -34.59
C GLU A 267 -22.70 15.39 -35.00
N SER A 268 -22.77 14.40 -34.10
CA SER A 268 -23.24 13.06 -34.42
C SER A 268 -24.15 12.45 -33.35
N LEU A 269 -25.02 13.24 -32.73
CA LEU A 269 -25.88 12.80 -31.63
C LEU A 269 -26.71 11.53 -31.93
N PRO A 270 -27.34 11.38 -33.11
CA PRO A 270 -28.07 10.15 -33.47
C PRO A 270 -27.17 8.90 -33.53
N ASN A 271 -25.87 9.11 -33.75
CA ASN A 271 -24.87 8.06 -33.90
C ASN A 271 -23.98 7.95 -32.64
N SER A 272 -24.53 8.26 -31.45
CA SER A 272 -23.79 8.08 -30.22
C SER A 272 -23.32 6.63 -30.06
N LYS A 273 -22.02 6.44 -29.75
CA LYS A 273 -21.42 5.11 -29.60
C LYS A 273 -21.55 4.63 -28.16
N LEU A 274 -22.10 3.44 -28.01
CA LEU A 274 -22.01 2.66 -26.78
C LEU A 274 -20.70 1.85 -26.80
N TYR A 275 -19.89 2.02 -25.80
CA TYR A 275 -18.75 1.15 -25.51
C TYR A 275 -19.07 0.38 -24.24
N CYS A 276 -19.00 -0.94 -24.31
CA CYS A 276 -19.24 -1.81 -23.17
C CYS A 276 -18.15 -2.87 -23.14
N GLN A 277 -17.26 -2.76 -22.17
CA GLN A 277 -16.14 -3.68 -22.00
C GLN A 277 -16.28 -4.45 -20.70
N GLU A 278 -16.10 -5.75 -20.76
CA GLU A 278 -15.94 -6.59 -19.58
C GLU A 278 -14.56 -6.39 -19.01
N ILE A 279 -14.50 -5.98 -17.71
CA ILE A 279 -13.26 -5.62 -17.04
C ILE A 279 -12.84 -6.62 -15.97
N ARG A 280 -13.82 -7.35 -15.40
CA ARG A 280 -13.57 -8.35 -14.34
C ARG A 280 -14.51 -9.53 -14.46
N ARG A 281 -14.02 -10.71 -14.07
CA ARG A 281 -14.76 -11.95 -13.85
C ARG A 281 -14.38 -12.52 -12.50
N THR A 282 -15.36 -12.80 -11.65
CA THR A 282 -15.14 -13.52 -10.41
C THR A 282 -15.99 -14.78 -10.42
N ILE A 283 -15.35 -15.92 -10.47
CA ILE A 283 -15.98 -17.24 -10.44
C ILE A 283 -16.05 -17.68 -8.97
N TYR A 284 -17.25 -18.00 -8.53
CA TYR A 284 -17.53 -18.54 -7.21
C TYR A 284 -17.86 -20.02 -7.33
N ASP A 285 -17.17 -20.86 -6.56
CA ASP A 285 -17.49 -22.27 -6.44
C ASP A 285 -18.72 -22.50 -5.55
N ARG A 286 -19.09 -23.75 -5.30
CA ARG A 286 -20.24 -24.14 -4.45
C ARG A 286 -20.08 -23.71 -2.99
N GLU A 287 -18.85 -23.49 -2.51
CA GLU A 287 -18.53 -23.00 -1.18
C GLU A 287 -18.41 -21.46 -1.15
N LEU A 288 -18.73 -20.80 -2.24
CA LEU A 288 -18.62 -19.36 -2.45
C LEU A 288 -17.17 -18.83 -2.31
N LYS A 289 -16.16 -19.65 -2.61
CA LYS A 289 -14.79 -19.21 -2.71
C LYS A 289 -14.56 -18.50 -4.05
N PRO A 290 -14.10 -17.27 -4.08
CA PRO A 290 -13.91 -16.52 -5.30
C PRO A 290 -12.55 -16.83 -5.95
N ARG A 291 -12.54 -16.88 -7.29
CA ARG A 291 -11.37 -16.78 -8.15
C ARG A 291 -11.61 -15.64 -9.11
N SER A 292 -10.78 -14.61 -9.02
CA SER A 292 -10.99 -13.35 -9.76
C SER A 292 -10.00 -13.17 -10.87
N TYR A 293 -10.47 -12.60 -11.99
CA TYR A 293 -9.70 -12.31 -13.18
C TYR A 293 -10.05 -10.91 -13.68
N TYR A 294 -9.06 -10.13 -14.05
CA TYR A 294 -9.26 -8.84 -14.69
C TYR A 294 -8.75 -8.86 -16.12
N TRP A 295 -9.36 -8.03 -16.97
CA TRP A 295 -8.93 -7.87 -18.36
C TRP A 295 -7.82 -6.83 -18.41
N GLY A 296 -6.59 -7.24 -18.75
CA GLY A 296 -5.43 -6.37 -18.71
C GLY A 296 -4.26 -6.83 -19.56
N MET A 297 -3.22 -6.02 -19.61
CA MET A 297 -1.97 -6.34 -20.30
C MET A 297 -1.09 -7.27 -19.44
N TYR A 298 -0.98 -8.52 -19.86
CA TYR A 298 -0.09 -9.48 -19.21
C TYR A 298 1.36 -9.26 -19.62
N LYS A 299 2.24 -9.10 -18.63
CA LYS A 299 3.68 -8.81 -18.86
C LYS A 299 3.89 -7.67 -19.87
N GLN A 300 3.01 -6.67 -19.85
CA GLN A 300 3.04 -5.46 -20.68
C GLN A 300 2.91 -5.68 -22.20
N ARG A 301 2.32 -6.78 -22.66
CA ARG A 301 2.24 -7.06 -24.11
C ARG A 301 0.88 -7.44 -24.63
N ASN A 302 0.23 -8.44 -24.06
CA ASN A 302 -1.05 -8.95 -24.58
C ASN A 302 -2.19 -8.68 -23.64
N MET A 303 -3.31 -8.21 -24.18
CA MET A 303 -4.58 -8.13 -23.46
C MET A 303 -5.14 -9.52 -23.26
N ARG A 304 -5.34 -9.93 -22.01
CA ARG A 304 -5.94 -11.21 -21.62
C ARG A 304 -6.56 -11.13 -20.23
N TRP A 305 -7.24 -12.20 -19.85
CA TRP A 305 -7.69 -12.39 -18.46
C TRP A 305 -6.49 -12.79 -17.58
N ILE A 306 -6.29 -12.06 -16.50
CA ILE A 306 -5.17 -12.23 -15.56
C ILE A 306 -5.77 -12.54 -14.20
N SER A 307 -5.30 -13.63 -13.56
CA SER A 307 -5.69 -13.96 -12.20
C SER A 307 -5.26 -12.87 -11.22
N CYS A 308 -6.14 -12.52 -10.32
CA CYS A 308 -5.87 -11.52 -9.27
C CYS A 308 -6.48 -11.92 -7.93
N SER A 309 -6.02 -11.29 -6.86
CA SER A 309 -6.69 -11.43 -5.57
C SER A 309 -8.09 -10.82 -5.63
N PRO A 310 -9.10 -11.47 -5.05
CA PRO A 310 -10.49 -10.94 -5.03
C PRO A 310 -10.64 -9.54 -4.41
N CYS A 311 -9.65 -9.10 -3.64
CA CYS A 311 -9.62 -7.80 -2.97
C CYS A 311 -8.55 -6.85 -3.51
N SER A 312 -7.81 -7.21 -4.56
CA SER A 312 -6.83 -6.31 -5.17
C SER A 312 -7.55 -5.27 -6.02
N TYR A 313 -7.68 -4.09 -5.48
CA TYR A 313 -8.19 -2.91 -6.17
C TYR A 313 -7.11 -2.34 -7.08
N ASP A 314 -6.95 -2.92 -8.27
CA ASP A 314 -6.14 -2.28 -9.30
C ASP A 314 -6.99 -1.26 -10.05
N TRP A 315 -6.74 0.04 -9.79
CA TRP A 315 -7.13 1.22 -10.57
C TRP A 315 -8.62 1.62 -10.63
N HIS A 316 -9.56 0.71 -10.40
CA HIS A 316 -10.99 1.02 -10.32
C HIS A 316 -11.54 0.39 -9.05
N GLY A 317 -11.81 1.22 -8.04
CA GLY A 317 -12.53 0.77 -6.85
C GLY A 317 -13.83 0.07 -7.24
N ALA A 318 -14.35 -0.80 -6.36
CA ALA A 318 -15.65 -1.43 -6.57
C ALA A 318 -16.73 -0.35 -6.73
N GLU A 319 -17.30 -0.27 -7.93
CA GLU A 319 -18.26 0.76 -8.29
C GLU A 319 -19.68 0.17 -8.30
N ASN A 320 -20.61 0.89 -7.73
CA ASN A 320 -22.01 0.46 -7.78
C ASN A 320 -22.55 0.55 -9.20
N GLY A 321 -23.14 -0.54 -9.66
CA GLY A 321 -23.71 -0.65 -10.98
C GLY A 321 -25.08 -1.34 -11.00
N ARG A 322 -25.74 -1.33 -12.15
CA ARG A 322 -26.98 -2.07 -12.37
C ARG A 322 -26.67 -3.55 -12.62
N VAL A 323 -27.48 -4.42 -12.02
CA VAL A 323 -27.36 -5.88 -12.21
C VAL A 323 -28.42 -6.37 -13.20
N TYR A 324 -27.99 -7.19 -14.14
CA TYR A 324 -28.90 -7.81 -15.12
C TYR A 324 -29.86 -8.79 -14.44
N GLY A 325 -31.17 -8.51 -14.55
CA GLY A 325 -32.17 -9.17 -13.73
C GLY A 325 -32.65 -10.54 -14.20
N LYS A 326 -32.54 -10.86 -15.54
CA LYS A 326 -33.17 -12.07 -16.08
C LYS A 326 -32.55 -13.39 -15.64
N THR A 327 -31.26 -13.37 -15.22
CA THR A 327 -30.57 -14.57 -14.76
C THR A 327 -30.78 -14.83 -13.25
N LEU A 328 -31.21 -13.81 -12.48
CA LEU A 328 -31.31 -13.87 -11.04
C LEU A 328 -32.35 -14.86 -10.47
N PRO A 329 -33.54 -15.08 -11.07
CA PRO A 329 -34.55 -15.97 -10.47
C PRO A 329 -34.08 -17.41 -10.31
N HIS A 330 -33.23 -17.91 -11.22
CA HIS A 330 -32.65 -19.25 -11.09
C HIS A 330 -31.62 -19.30 -9.99
N LEU A 331 -30.68 -18.34 -9.96
CA LEU A 331 -29.63 -18.25 -8.97
C LEU A 331 -30.17 -18.10 -7.53
N GLU A 332 -31.27 -17.37 -7.35
CA GLU A 332 -31.94 -17.19 -6.06
C GLU A 332 -32.44 -18.51 -5.47
N LYS A 333 -32.85 -19.44 -6.34
CA LYS A 333 -33.36 -20.75 -5.90
C LYS A 333 -32.23 -21.76 -5.65
N HIS A 334 -31.08 -21.54 -6.21
CA HIS A 334 -29.94 -22.48 -6.19
C HIS A 334 -28.69 -21.87 -5.55
N GLU A 335 -27.76 -21.36 -6.32
CA GLU A 335 -26.40 -20.99 -5.87
C GLU A 335 -26.39 -19.83 -4.86
N LEU A 336 -27.32 -18.89 -4.98
CA LEU A 336 -27.42 -17.69 -4.13
C LEU A 336 -28.54 -17.80 -3.06
N ARG A 337 -29.13 -18.98 -2.87
CA ARG A 337 -30.30 -19.20 -2.00
C ARG A 337 -30.14 -18.65 -0.57
N CYS A 338 -28.97 -18.87 0.04
CA CYS A 338 -28.72 -18.50 1.44
C CYS A 338 -28.06 -17.13 1.61
N THR A 339 -27.77 -16.43 0.53
CA THR A 339 -27.00 -15.18 0.61
C THR A 339 -27.84 -13.91 0.77
N GLY A 340 -29.12 -13.98 0.38
CA GLY A 340 -29.98 -12.78 0.31
C GLY A 340 -29.59 -11.76 -0.77
N LEU A 341 -28.57 -12.03 -1.58
CA LEU A 341 -28.06 -11.10 -2.60
C LEU A 341 -29.13 -10.67 -3.59
N VAL A 342 -29.93 -11.62 -4.09
CA VAL A 342 -30.95 -11.30 -5.11
C VAL A 342 -32.02 -10.37 -4.55
N GLN A 343 -32.45 -10.57 -3.31
CA GLN A 343 -33.39 -9.67 -2.63
C GLN A 343 -32.74 -8.29 -2.38
N TRP A 344 -31.45 -8.26 -2.05
CA TRP A 344 -30.70 -7.03 -1.89
C TRP A 344 -30.62 -6.24 -3.20
N ILE A 345 -30.32 -6.92 -4.34
CA ILE A 345 -30.33 -6.32 -5.69
C ILE A 345 -31.68 -5.69 -6.02
N ARG A 346 -32.78 -6.37 -5.69
CA ARG A 346 -34.13 -5.83 -5.93
C ARG A 346 -34.45 -4.60 -5.09
N LYS A 347 -33.93 -4.56 -3.87
CA LYS A 347 -34.14 -3.44 -2.94
C LYS A 347 -33.28 -2.22 -3.32
N GLN A 348 -32.05 -2.45 -3.72
CA GLN A 348 -31.09 -1.40 -4.09
C GLN A 348 -31.12 -1.20 -5.62
N LYS A 349 -31.15 0.03 -6.10
CA LYS A 349 -31.16 0.29 -7.53
C LYS A 349 -29.79 0.05 -8.20
N SER A 350 -28.71 0.23 -7.45
CA SER A 350 -27.32 0.10 -7.90
C SER A 350 -26.50 -0.50 -6.78
N ILE A 351 -25.73 -1.54 -7.06
CA ILE A 351 -24.88 -2.24 -6.09
C ILE A 351 -23.60 -2.75 -6.73
N ASP A 352 -22.63 -3.11 -5.91
CA ASP A 352 -21.56 -4.01 -6.25
C ASP A 352 -21.85 -5.40 -5.63
N PRO A 353 -22.14 -6.43 -6.47
CA PRO A 353 -22.42 -7.77 -5.98
C PRO A 353 -21.24 -8.44 -5.28
N GLU A 354 -20.00 -8.15 -5.71
CA GLU A 354 -18.79 -8.75 -5.14
C GLU A 354 -18.54 -8.23 -3.73
N SER A 355 -18.69 -6.93 -3.50
CA SER A 355 -18.62 -6.36 -2.15
C SER A 355 -19.68 -6.96 -1.22
N TYR A 356 -20.90 -7.17 -1.70
CA TYR A 356 -21.94 -7.84 -0.92
C TYR A 356 -21.50 -9.25 -0.52
N LEU A 357 -21.06 -10.07 -1.47
CA LEU A 357 -20.64 -11.45 -1.24
C LEU A 357 -19.40 -11.52 -0.34
N ALA A 358 -18.48 -10.60 -0.47
CA ALA A 358 -17.28 -10.52 0.37
C ALA A 358 -17.65 -10.26 1.84
N VAL A 359 -18.58 -9.34 2.10
CA VAL A 359 -19.09 -9.07 3.44
C VAL A 359 -19.87 -10.28 3.96
N TRP A 360 -20.76 -10.84 3.15
CA TRP A 360 -21.60 -12.00 3.56
C TRP A 360 -20.75 -13.22 3.95
N ARG A 361 -19.69 -13.52 3.20
CA ARG A 361 -18.78 -14.63 3.52
C ARG A 361 -18.09 -14.47 4.88
N ARG A 362 -17.80 -13.23 5.28
CA ARG A 362 -17.19 -12.92 6.60
C ARG A 362 -18.21 -12.80 7.71
N LEU A 363 -19.43 -12.41 7.38
CA LEU A 363 -20.53 -12.11 8.29
C LEU A 363 -21.87 -12.55 7.70
N PRO A 364 -22.22 -13.86 7.71
CA PRO A 364 -23.49 -14.35 7.15
C PRO A 364 -24.72 -13.71 7.79
N GLN A 365 -24.64 -13.30 9.06
CA GLN A 365 -25.72 -12.61 9.78
C GLN A 365 -26.10 -11.26 9.14
N MET A 366 -25.26 -10.70 8.26
CA MET A 366 -25.55 -9.47 7.53
C MET A 366 -26.90 -9.54 6.81
N GLU A 367 -27.24 -10.69 6.21
CA GLU A 367 -28.53 -10.88 5.56
C GLU A 367 -29.70 -10.64 6.53
N GLN A 368 -29.63 -11.21 7.72
CA GLN A 368 -30.67 -11.04 8.74
C GLN A 368 -30.68 -9.61 9.31
N ILE A 369 -29.51 -8.96 9.44
CA ILE A 369 -29.36 -7.58 9.89
C ILE A 369 -30.13 -6.63 8.98
N TRP A 370 -29.87 -6.64 7.67
CA TRP A 370 -30.52 -5.72 6.76
C TRP A 370 -32.01 -6.06 6.54
N LYS A 371 -32.38 -7.36 6.54
CA LYS A 371 -33.80 -7.78 6.49
C LYS A 371 -34.58 -7.34 7.73
N SER A 372 -33.94 -7.21 8.87
CA SER A 372 -34.56 -6.70 10.10
C SER A 372 -34.75 -5.18 10.12
N GLY A 373 -34.26 -4.45 9.13
CA GLY A 373 -34.42 -3.00 9.02
C GLY A 373 -33.38 -2.19 9.82
N LEU A 374 -32.29 -2.80 10.29
CA LEU A 374 -31.18 -2.16 11.02
C LEU A 374 -30.26 -1.44 10.03
N SER A 375 -30.67 -0.24 9.59
CA SER A 375 -30.00 0.46 8.47
C SER A 375 -28.58 0.91 8.81
N LYS A 376 -28.37 1.45 10.02
CA LYS A 376 -27.02 1.89 10.46
C LYS A 376 -26.07 0.71 10.61
N LEU A 377 -26.52 -0.35 11.27
CA LEU A 377 -25.71 -1.56 11.42
C LEU A 377 -25.39 -2.21 10.08
N THR A 378 -26.34 -2.18 9.13
CA THR A 378 -26.12 -2.63 7.76
C THR A 378 -25.02 -1.82 7.07
N LYS A 379 -25.04 -0.48 7.19
CA LYS A 379 -23.98 0.36 6.63
C LYS A 379 -22.62 0.06 7.26
N GLU A 380 -22.59 -0.20 8.55
CA GLU A 380 -21.36 -0.58 9.26
C GLU A 380 -20.81 -1.94 8.78
N CYS A 381 -21.67 -2.91 8.42
CA CYS A 381 -21.22 -4.17 7.83
C CYS A 381 -20.38 -3.95 6.56
N PHE A 382 -20.77 -2.98 5.72
CA PHE A 382 -20.01 -2.65 4.51
C PHE A 382 -18.80 -1.76 4.80
N LYS A 383 -18.87 -0.88 5.81
CA LYS A 383 -17.78 0.03 6.15
C LYS A 383 -16.65 -0.65 6.92
N ASN A 384 -17.00 -1.47 7.89
CA ASN A 384 -16.07 -2.20 8.76
C ASN A 384 -16.68 -3.50 9.28
N CYS A 385 -16.69 -4.51 8.43
CA CYS A 385 -17.27 -5.82 8.73
C CYS A 385 -16.74 -6.43 10.03
N ASP A 386 -15.46 -6.26 10.35
CA ASP A 386 -14.84 -6.90 11.52
C ASP A 386 -15.36 -6.33 12.83
N VAL A 387 -15.67 -5.03 12.86
CA VAL A 387 -16.28 -4.41 14.04
C VAL A 387 -17.64 -5.03 14.32
N VAL A 388 -18.49 -5.17 13.29
CA VAL A 388 -19.81 -5.81 13.46
C VAL A 388 -19.66 -7.29 13.82
N ARG A 389 -18.72 -8.00 13.18
CA ARG A 389 -18.43 -9.41 13.46
C ARG A 389 -18.04 -9.65 14.92
N GLN A 390 -17.23 -8.77 15.51
CA GLN A 390 -16.85 -8.84 16.92
C GLN A 390 -18.04 -8.64 17.87
N MET A 391 -19.11 -8.01 17.40
CA MET A 391 -20.35 -7.83 18.18
C MET A 391 -21.30 -9.05 18.13
N ILE A 392 -21.02 -10.03 17.26
CA ILE A 392 -21.79 -11.27 17.18
C ILE A 392 -21.29 -12.21 18.28
N LEU A 393 -22.08 -12.39 19.31
CA LEU A 393 -21.71 -13.22 20.47
C LEU A 393 -21.86 -14.73 20.21
N TYR A 394 -22.83 -15.11 19.39
CA TYR A 394 -23.12 -16.51 19.08
C TYR A 394 -23.21 -16.70 17.54
N PRO A 395 -22.08 -16.81 16.83
CA PRO A 395 -22.06 -16.88 15.37
C PRO A 395 -22.88 -18.04 14.78
N GLU A 396 -22.95 -19.17 15.49
CA GLU A 396 -23.66 -20.38 15.04
C GLU A 396 -25.17 -20.34 15.32
N ALA A 397 -25.66 -19.28 15.96
CA ALA A 397 -27.09 -19.19 16.27
C ALA A 397 -27.89 -18.90 14.99
N PRO A 398 -28.98 -19.70 14.74
CA PRO A 398 -29.74 -19.54 13.48
C PRO A 398 -30.61 -18.27 13.44
N ARG A 399 -30.92 -17.69 14.62
CA ARG A 399 -31.73 -16.48 14.75
C ARG A 399 -30.86 -15.29 15.13
N LEU A 400 -31.02 -14.17 14.43
CA LEU A 400 -30.25 -12.95 14.65
C LEU A 400 -30.29 -12.46 16.10
N ILE A 401 -31.45 -12.48 16.72
CA ILE A 401 -31.64 -12.07 18.14
C ILE A 401 -30.65 -12.79 19.02
N ARG A 402 -30.56 -14.12 18.89
CA ARG A 402 -29.64 -14.94 19.67
C ARG A 402 -28.19 -14.71 19.25
N ALA A 403 -27.92 -14.57 17.93
CA ALA A 403 -26.60 -14.29 17.42
C ALA A 403 -26.04 -12.99 18.02
N LEU A 404 -26.89 -11.96 18.15
CA LEU A 404 -26.54 -10.69 18.77
C LEU A 404 -26.49 -10.74 20.31
N GLY A 405 -26.81 -11.87 20.93
CA GLY A 405 -26.87 -12.01 22.40
C GLY A 405 -27.95 -11.16 23.08
N LEU A 406 -29.04 -10.86 22.36
CA LEU A 406 -30.15 -10.06 22.86
C LEU A 406 -31.37 -10.95 23.22
N ASP A 407 -32.33 -10.35 23.91
CA ASP A 407 -33.69 -10.84 23.99
C ASP A 407 -34.63 -10.05 23.06
N SER A 408 -35.90 -10.43 23.02
CA SER A 408 -36.89 -9.78 22.14
C SER A 408 -37.07 -8.29 22.46
N GLN A 409 -36.99 -7.91 23.73
CA GLN A 409 -37.13 -6.52 24.16
C GLN A 409 -35.93 -5.68 23.70
N GLY A 410 -34.70 -6.15 23.96
CA GLY A 410 -33.46 -5.50 23.53
C GLY A 410 -33.39 -5.38 22.00
N PHE A 411 -33.78 -6.44 21.28
CA PHE A 411 -33.78 -6.41 19.81
C PHE A 411 -34.82 -5.43 19.25
N ASN A 412 -36.04 -5.38 19.79
CA ASN A 412 -37.04 -4.42 19.37
C ASN A 412 -36.59 -2.97 19.65
N ARG A 413 -35.94 -2.74 20.81
CA ARG A 413 -35.36 -1.45 21.15
C ARG A 413 -34.25 -1.06 20.16
N LEU A 414 -33.34 -2.00 19.80
CA LEU A 414 -32.29 -1.76 18.76
C LEU A 414 -32.91 -1.36 17.42
N ARG A 415 -34.01 -2.03 17.00
CA ARG A 415 -34.72 -1.68 15.77
C ARG A 415 -35.40 -0.32 15.82
N GLN A 416 -36.08 0.01 16.93
CA GLN A 416 -36.78 1.30 17.09
C GLN A 416 -35.84 2.50 17.01
N MET A 417 -34.61 2.38 17.53
CA MET A 417 -33.62 3.45 17.47
C MET A 417 -32.75 3.40 16.21
N ASP A 418 -32.94 2.42 15.34
CA ASP A 418 -32.02 2.09 14.23
C ASP A 418 -30.56 2.12 14.74
N GLY A 419 -30.30 1.31 15.78
CA GLY A 419 -29.06 1.35 16.53
C GLY A 419 -27.84 0.90 15.73
N ASP A 420 -26.69 1.45 16.08
CA ASP A 420 -25.37 1.12 15.56
C ASP A 420 -24.66 0.07 16.46
N THR A 421 -23.38 -0.21 16.20
CA THR A 421 -22.57 -1.15 16.99
C THR A 421 -22.39 -0.68 18.44
N GLU A 422 -22.38 0.63 18.70
CA GLU A 422 -22.29 1.17 20.07
C GLU A 422 -23.58 0.90 20.85
N ASP A 423 -24.73 1.13 20.23
CA ASP A 423 -26.04 0.84 20.83
C ASP A 423 -26.19 -0.66 21.10
N LEU A 424 -25.78 -1.50 20.14
CA LEU A 424 -25.78 -2.96 20.31
C LEU A 424 -24.94 -3.38 21.54
N GLY A 425 -23.74 -2.84 21.67
CA GLY A 425 -22.87 -3.14 22.82
C GLY A 425 -23.49 -2.80 24.17
N TRP A 426 -24.19 -1.67 24.26
CA TRP A 426 -24.91 -1.30 25.48
C TRP A 426 -26.09 -2.20 25.78
N LEU A 427 -26.87 -2.65 24.79
CA LEU A 427 -27.96 -3.59 24.96
C LEU A 427 -27.48 -4.99 25.36
N GLN A 428 -26.30 -5.41 24.89
CA GLN A 428 -25.63 -6.63 25.33
C GLN A 428 -25.24 -6.56 26.83
N VAL A 429 -24.69 -5.42 27.25
CA VAL A 429 -24.39 -5.17 28.68
C VAL A 429 -25.68 -5.16 29.52
N GLU A 430 -26.73 -4.51 29.03
CA GLU A 430 -28.05 -4.51 29.68
C GLU A 430 -28.56 -5.93 29.87
N LYS A 431 -28.53 -6.76 28.83
CA LYS A 431 -28.95 -8.16 28.87
C LYS A 431 -28.13 -9.00 29.84
N LYS A 432 -26.79 -8.87 29.80
CA LYS A 432 -25.86 -9.59 30.72
C LYS A 432 -26.17 -9.27 32.18
N ARG A 433 -26.50 -8.04 32.49
CA ARG A 433 -26.77 -7.57 33.85
C ARG A 433 -28.21 -7.83 34.32
N GLY A 434 -29.14 -8.09 33.41
CA GLY A 434 -30.57 -8.25 33.73
C GLY A 434 -31.25 -6.97 34.25
N LYS A 435 -30.64 -5.80 34.05
CA LYS A 435 -31.17 -4.50 34.47
C LYS A 435 -31.16 -3.50 33.34
N PRO A 436 -32.29 -2.79 33.08
CA PRO A 436 -32.37 -1.85 31.96
C PRO A 436 -31.48 -0.64 32.17
N ILE A 437 -30.90 -0.13 31.06
CA ILE A 437 -30.13 1.10 30.98
C ILE A 437 -31.01 2.17 30.34
N THR A 438 -31.24 3.29 31.03
CA THR A 438 -32.11 4.36 30.51
C THR A 438 -31.55 5.02 29.27
N ASN A 439 -32.40 5.52 28.38
CA ASN A 439 -31.96 6.24 27.16
C ASN A 439 -31.16 7.50 27.48
N GLU A 440 -31.43 8.17 28.61
CA GLU A 440 -30.66 9.30 29.09
C GLU A 440 -29.23 8.92 29.43
N LEU A 441 -29.06 7.77 30.10
CA LEU A 441 -27.75 7.26 30.46
C LEU A 441 -26.94 6.83 29.22
N LEU A 442 -27.58 6.18 28.24
CA LEU A 442 -26.96 5.87 26.94
C LEU A 442 -26.53 7.13 26.20
N ARG A 443 -27.40 8.15 26.19
CA ARG A 443 -27.07 9.45 25.59
C ARG A 443 -25.91 10.12 26.29
N TRP A 444 -25.84 10.05 27.61
CA TRP A 444 -24.71 10.56 28.37
C TRP A 444 -23.39 9.90 27.98
N PHE A 445 -23.34 8.58 27.90
CA PHE A 445 -22.15 7.84 27.48
C PHE A 445 -21.73 8.21 26.04
N ARG A 446 -22.69 8.33 25.13
CA ARG A 446 -22.43 8.76 23.74
C ARG A 446 -21.82 10.16 23.66
N ILE A 447 -22.37 11.15 24.39
CA ILE A 447 -21.84 12.50 24.46
C ILE A 447 -20.37 12.52 24.94
N HIS A 448 -20.04 11.69 25.92
CA HIS A 448 -18.71 11.58 26.49
C HIS A 448 -17.80 10.60 25.71
N LYS A 449 -18.24 10.09 24.57
CA LYS A 449 -17.52 9.12 23.70
C LYS A 449 -17.06 7.86 24.46
N ILE A 450 -17.88 7.35 25.37
CA ILE A 450 -17.65 6.15 26.17
C ILE A 450 -18.51 5.04 25.60
N ARG A 451 -17.88 3.95 25.15
CA ARG A 451 -18.54 2.78 24.56
C ARG A 451 -18.71 1.67 25.60
N ALA A 452 -19.63 0.77 25.37
CA ALA A 452 -19.86 -0.37 26.23
C ALA A 452 -18.58 -1.18 26.50
N LYS A 453 -17.75 -1.40 25.48
CA LYS A 453 -16.46 -2.11 25.60
C LYS A 453 -15.45 -1.42 26.52
N ASP A 454 -15.53 -0.09 26.62
CA ASP A 454 -14.58 0.69 27.40
C ASP A 454 -14.82 0.53 28.92
N ILE A 455 -15.98 -0.03 29.35
CA ILE A 455 -16.31 -0.26 30.75
C ILE A 455 -16.35 -1.75 31.17
N LEU A 456 -16.01 -2.67 30.25
CA LEU A 456 -16.10 -4.11 30.53
C LEU A 456 -15.25 -4.56 31.72
N PHE A 457 -14.11 -3.87 31.98
CA PHE A 457 -13.22 -4.16 33.11
C PHE A 457 -13.86 -3.94 34.49
N ILE A 458 -14.98 -3.19 34.56
CA ILE A 458 -15.61 -2.78 35.84
C ILE A 458 -17.13 -3.02 35.87
N VAL A 459 -17.76 -3.26 34.73
CA VAL A 459 -19.22 -3.33 34.62
C VAL A 459 -19.85 -4.44 35.45
N ASP A 460 -19.14 -5.51 35.78
CA ASP A 460 -19.62 -6.60 36.63
C ASP A 460 -19.68 -6.18 38.10
N ARG A 461 -18.88 -5.18 38.52
CA ARG A 461 -18.82 -4.66 39.89
C ARG A 461 -19.65 -3.39 40.11
N MET A 462 -19.67 -2.53 39.12
CA MET A 462 -20.40 -1.25 39.18
C MET A 462 -21.47 -1.17 38.09
N SER A 463 -22.64 -0.66 38.45
CA SER A 463 -23.69 -0.40 37.46
C SER A 463 -23.28 0.75 36.55
N PRO A 464 -23.78 0.82 35.29
CA PRO A 464 -23.52 1.96 34.39
C PRO A 464 -23.82 3.33 35.02
N LEU A 465 -24.84 3.42 35.88
CA LEU A 465 -25.13 4.64 36.63
C LEU A 465 -24.06 4.97 37.66
N GLN A 466 -23.57 3.99 38.40
CA GLN A 466 -22.46 4.18 39.35
C GLN A 466 -21.18 4.60 38.62
N ILE A 467 -20.88 3.99 37.46
CA ILE A 467 -19.75 4.34 36.62
C ILE A 467 -19.87 5.80 36.15
N ARG A 468 -21.03 6.23 35.62
CA ARG A 468 -21.27 7.62 35.28
C ARG A 468 -21.01 8.56 36.46
N ASN A 469 -21.58 8.25 37.62
CA ASN A 469 -21.43 9.09 38.80
C ASN A 469 -19.98 9.17 39.31
N TYR A 470 -19.23 8.07 39.22
CA TYR A 470 -17.81 8.05 39.53
C TYR A 470 -17.03 8.93 38.54
N LEU A 471 -17.18 8.75 37.24
CA LEU A 471 -16.51 9.54 36.22
C LEU A 471 -16.82 11.04 36.34
N GLN A 472 -18.09 11.38 36.64
CA GLN A 472 -18.45 12.78 36.88
C GLN A 472 -17.75 13.39 38.09
N LYS A 473 -17.48 12.62 39.14
CA LYS A 473 -16.70 13.08 40.30
C LYS A 473 -15.23 13.20 39.97
N GLN A 474 -14.67 12.31 39.17
CA GLN A 474 -13.25 12.31 38.82
C GLN A 474 -12.87 13.34 37.77
N LYS A 475 -13.79 13.73 36.84
CA LYS A 475 -13.51 14.63 35.72
C LYS A 475 -12.85 15.96 36.11
N LYS A 476 -13.06 16.43 37.34
CA LYS A 476 -12.43 17.66 37.87
C LYS A 476 -10.89 17.60 37.92
N TYR A 477 -10.33 16.39 37.97
CA TYR A 477 -8.89 16.14 37.95
C TYR A 477 -8.34 15.89 36.53
N PHE A 478 -9.19 15.94 35.50
CA PHE A 478 -8.91 15.61 34.12
C PHE A 478 -9.47 16.65 33.13
N ASP A 479 -9.31 17.92 33.45
CA ASP A 479 -9.73 19.07 32.65
C ASP A 479 -11.20 18.97 32.20
N GLY A 480 -12.07 18.42 33.04
CA GLY A 480 -13.48 18.22 32.75
C GLY A 480 -13.82 17.01 31.86
N SER A 481 -12.84 16.20 31.47
CA SER A 481 -13.00 15.08 30.55
C SER A 481 -13.32 13.77 31.28
N CYS A 482 -14.57 13.28 31.17
CA CYS A 482 -14.95 11.93 31.62
C CYS A 482 -14.23 10.83 30.82
N ARG A 483 -13.92 11.04 29.55
CA ARG A 483 -13.19 10.09 28.70
C ARG A 483 -11.76 9.88 29.20
N GLN A 484 -11.06 10.98 29.52
CA GLN A 484 -9.71 10.90 30.05
C GLN A 484 -9.69 10.21 31.44
N ALA A 485 -10.64 10.56 32.30
CA ALA A 485 -10.79 9.88 33.59
C ALA A 485 -11.00 8.37 33.43
N LEU A 486 -11.77 7.93 32.43
CA LEU A 486 -11.98 6.51 32.15
C LEU A 486 -10.72 5.81 31.67
N ILE A 487 -9.97 6.42 30.76
CA ILE A 487 -8.70 5.86 30.24
C ILE A 487 -7.72 5.68 31.40
N THR A 488 -7.51 6.73 32.19
CA THR A 488 -6.63 6.65 33.38
C THR A 488 -7.11 5.61 34.38
N TRP A 489 -8.44 5.43 34.51
CA TRP A 489 -8.98 4.37 35.39
C TRP A 489 -8.71 2.95 34.86
N GLN A 490 -8.78 2.74 33.57
CA GLN A 490 -8.40 1.48 32.93
C GLN A 490 -6.93 1.15 33.17
N ASP A 491 -6.03 2.15 32.94
CA ASP A 491 -4.59 2.00 33.16
C ASP A 491 -4.28 1.72 34.63
N TYR A 492 -4.89 2.47 35.55
CA TYR A 492 -4.76 2.24 36.98
C TYR A 492 -5.14 0.80 37.38
N MET A 493 -6.28 0.29 36.90
CA MET A 493 -6.72 -1.08 37.20
C MET A 493 -5.80 -2.13 36.60
N ALA A 494 -5.26 -1.90 35.39
CA ALA A 494 -4.31 -2.81 34.76
C ALA A 494 -2.96 -2.84 35.53
N MET A 495 -2.47 -1.68 35.98
CA MET A 495 -1.27 -1.62 36.82
C MET A 495 -1.47 -2.27 38.19
N ALA A 496 -2.62 -2.03 38.84
CA ALA A 496 -2.95 -2.65 40.10
C ALA A 496 -2.97 -4.19 39.98
N GLN A 497 -3.52 -4.75 38.91
CA GLN A 497 -3.48 -6.18 38.62
C GLN A 497 -2.06 -6.69 38.40
N ARG A 498 -1.21 -5.93 37.65
CA ARG A 498 0.21 -6.28 37.43
C ARG A 498 1.00 -6.32 38.74
N LEU A 499 0.71 -5.41 39.66
CA LEU A 499 1.32 -5.35 40.98
C LEU A 499 0.67 -6.28 42.01
N HIS A 500 -0.22 -7.19 41.58
CA HIS A 500 -0.93 -8.16 42.42
C HIS A 500 -1.75 -7.51 43.56
N ILE A 501 -2.19 -6.27 43.38
CA ILE A 501 -3.09 -5.59 44.31
C ILE A 501 -4.50 -6.18 44.15
N ASP A 502 -5.18 -6.43 45.23
CA ASP A 502 -6.55 -6.97 45.19
C ASP A 502 -7.52 -5.96 44.58
N THR A 503 -7.74 -6.11 43.27
CA THR A 503 -8.66 -5.24 42.52
C THR A 503 -10.14 -5.57 42.78
N SER A 504 -10.47 -6.56 43.62
CA SER A 504 -11.87 -6.86 44.03
C SER A 504 -12.35 -5.92 45.13
N ASP A 505 -11.45 -5.31 45.88
CA ASP A 505 -11.78 -4.35 46.94
C ASP A 505 -12.32 -3.03 46.35
N GLU A 506 -13.45 -2.55 46.92
CA GLU A 506 -14.07 -1.30 46.50
C GLU A 506 -13.14 -0.08 46.65
N ILE A 507 -12.30 -0.08 47.70
CA ILE A 507 -11.32 0.99 47.93
C ILE A 507 -10.31 1.10 46.76
N ILE A 508 -9.98 -0.02 46.12
CA ILE A 508 -9.09 -0.11 44.99
C ILE A 508 -9.81 0.22 43.69
N TYR A 509 -10.88 -0.53 43.32
CA TYR A 509 -11.52 -0.28 42.03
C TYR A 509 -12.31 1.03 41.95
N ARG A 510 -12.64 1.68 43.09
CA ARG A 510 -13.38 2.94 43.18
C ARG A 510 -12.62 4.04 43.95
N VAL A 511 -11.34 4.13 43.70
CA VAL A 511 -10.42 5.04 44.37
C VAL A 511 -10.89 6.51 44.35
N ARG A 512 -10.75 7.22 45.48
CA ARG A 512 -11.26 8.59 45.61
C ARG A 512 -10.48 9.63 44.79
N LYS A 513 -9.16 9.50 44.68
CA LYS A 513 -8.24 10.42 43.95
C LYS A 513 -7.53 9.61 42.87
N LEU A 514 -8.25 9.34 41.79
CA LEU A 514 -7.76 8.46 40.73
C LEU A 514 -6.41 8.89 40.15
N ARG A 515 -6.25 10.18 39.81
CA ARG A 515 -5.00 10.68 39.20
C ARG A 515 -3.80 10.44 40.12
N GLN A 516 -3.90 10.84 41.39
CA GLN A 516 -2.81 10.65 42.34
C GLN A 516 -2.43 9.18 42.49
N ARG A 517 -3.41 8.29 42.66
CA ARG A 517 -3.16 6.84 42.81
C ARG A 517 -2.63 6.19 41.56
N HIS A 518 -3.05 6.66 40.40
CA HIS A 518 -2.48 6.23 39.13
C HIS A 518 -0.99 6.60 39.06
N ASP A 519 -0.65 7.84 39.33
CA ASP A 519 0.76 8.32 39.31
C ASP A 519 1.64 7.56 40.27
N GLU A 520 1.15 7.24 41.50
CA GLU A 520 1.83 6.38 42.47
C GLU A 520 2.10 4.97 41.89
N LEU A 521 1.15 4.35 41.18
CA LEU A 521 1.33 3.03 40.59
C LEU A 521 2.26 3.07 39.37
N VAL A 522 2.28 4.16 38.61
CA VAL A 522 3.22 4.34 37.50
C VAL A 522 4.65 4.24 38.01
N ILE A 523 4.96 4.99 39.05
CA ILE A 523 6.29 4.96 39.69
C ILE A 523 6.66 3.54 40.15
N GLN A 524 5.75 2.83 40.82
CA GLN A 524 5.97 1.44 41.26
C GLN A 524 6.20 0.47 40.12
N CYS A 525 5.41 0.58 39.02
CA CYS A 525 5.56 -0.26 37.86
C CYS A 525 6.88 -0.01 37.10
N GLU A 526 7.31 1.26 37.01
CA GLU A 526 8.58 1.62 36.41
C GLU A 526 9.77 1.05 37.16
N ALA A 527 9.75 1.19 38.49
CA ALA A 527 10.79 0.61 39.35
C ALA A 527 10.88 -0.91 39.20
N GLY A 528 9.75 -1.61 39.31
CA GLY A 528 9.73 -3.07 39.15
C GLY A 528 10.11 -3.54 37.75
N SER A 529 9.84 -2.73 36.71
CA SER A 529 10.24 -3.04 35.33
C SER A 529 11.76 -2.95 35.14
N LEU A 530 12.40 -1.96 35.75
CA LEU A 530 13.86 -1.79 35.72
C LEU A 530 14.56 -2.94 36.44
N GLU A 531 14.09 -3.31 37.62
CA GLU A 531 14.63 -4.43 38.39
C GLU A 531 14.55 -5.74 37.63
N LEU A 532 13.38 -6.08 37.07
CA LEU A 532 13.19 -7.29 36.28
C LEU A 532 14.07 -7.31 34.99
N GLN A 533 14.25 -6.17 34.35
CA GLN A 533 15.16 -6.06 33.20
C GLN A 533 16.60 -6.29 33.62
N ALA A 534 17.01 -5.73 34.74
CA ALA A 534 18.36 -5.89 35.28
C ALA A 534 18.65 -7.35 35.70
N GLU A 535 17.68 -8.02 36.34
CA GLU A 535 17.80 -9.44 36.71
C GLU A 535 18.01 -10.32 35.44
N LYS A 536 17.19 -10.13 34.42
CA LYS A 536 17.33 -10.87 33.14
C LYS A 536 18.68 -10.64 32.45
N MET A 537 19.18 -9.40 32.49
CA MET A 537 20.46 -9.08 31.88
C MET A 537 21.62 -9.64 32.74
N ALA A 538 21.51 -9.65 34.06
CA ALA A 538 22.48 -10.25 34.94
C ALA A 538 22.56 -11.78 34.82
N GLU A 539 21.42 -12.46 34.62
CA GLU A 539 21.39 -13.89 34.30
C GLU A 539 22.09 -14.19 32.96
N LYS A 540 21.87 -13.36 31.94
CA LYS A 540 22.42 -13.54 30.59
C LYS A 540 23.91 -13.18 30.51
N TYR A 541 24.36 -12.20 31.30
CA TYR A 541 25.72 -11.68 31.30
C TYR A 541 26.30 -11.65 32.75
N PRO A 542 26.61 -12.84 33.30
CA PRO A 542 26.89 -13.00 34.75
C PRO A 542 28.22 -12.35 35.21
N ASN A 543 29.15 -12.07 34.28
CA ASN A 543 30.43 -11.47 34.66
C ASN A 543 30.40 -9.93 34.71
N VAL A 544 29.38 -9.29 34.14
CA VAL A 544 29.35 -7.81 34.01
C VAL A 544 29.39 -7.11 35.36
N ASP A 545 28.65 -7.58 36.37
CA ASP A 545 28.68 -6.98 37.70
C ASP A 545 30.08 -7.13 38.38
N GLY A 546 30.76 -8.24 38.11
CA GLY A 546 32.15 -8.44 38.53
C GLY A 546 33.09 -7.46 37.83
N ILE A 547 32.90 -7.26 36.54
CA ILE A 547 33.67 -6.31 35.72
C ILE A 547 33.43 -4.90 36.21
N CYS A 548 32.21 -4.46 36.48
CA CYS A 548 31.90 -3.14 37.01
C CYS A 548 32.72 -2.83 38.27
N ARG A 549 32.83 -3.77 39.20
CA ARG A 549 33.65 -3.63 40.44
C ARG A 549 35.14 -3.52 40.15
N GLU A 550 35.67 -4.22 39.15
CA GLU A 550 37.06 -4.09 38.69
C GLU A 550 37.31 -2.69 38.10
N LEU A 551 36.36 -2.18 37.31
CA LEU A 551 36.45 -0.89 36.63
C LEU A 551 36.52 0.29 37.65
N GLN A 552 35.80 0.21 38.76
CA GLN A 552 35.81 1.27 39.81
C GLN A 552 37.21 1.61 40.28
N LYS A 553 38.05 0.62 40.53
CA LYS A 553 39.43 0.81 41.02
C LYS A 553 40.35 1.40 39.96
N LYS A 554 40.11 1.12 38.71
CA LYS A 554 41.03 1.44 37.61
C LYS A 554 40.68 2.75 36.89
N TYR A 555 39.40 2.95 36.55
CA TYR A 555 38.99 4.03 35.67
C TYR A 555 38.35 5.23 36.37
N THR A 556 38.04 5.13 37.66
CA THR A 556 37.49 6.27 38.41
C THR A 556 38.55 7.35 38.62
N TYR A 557 38.18 8.59 38.29
CA TYR A 557 39.01 9.76 38.42
C TYR A 557 38.17 11.01 38.49
N ALA A 558 38.55 12.00 39.29
CA ALA A 558 37.81 13.25 39.47
C ALA A 558 38.77 14.44 39.46
N GLU A 559 38.32 15.56 38.91
CA GLU A 559 38.89 16.90 38.99
C GLU A 559 37.83 17.87 39.54
N GLU A 560 38.09 19.18 39.49
CA GLU A 560 37.17 20.18 40.07
C GLU A 560 35.77 20.17 39.42
N GLU A 561 35.68 20.04 38.10
CA GLU A 561 34.41 20.17 37.38
C GLU A 561 33.81 18.83 36.94
N TYR A 562 34.64 17.85 36.61
CA TYR A 562 34.22 16.58 36.04
C TYR A 562 34.83 15.38 36.77
N MET A 563 34.07 14.27 36.72
CA MET A 563 34.54 12.99 37.22
C MET A 563 34.08 11.84 36.28
N VAL A 564 34.97 10.84 36.12
CA VAL A 564 34.58 9.56 35.50
C VAL A 564 34.34 8.55 36.60
N VAL A 565 33.18 7.90 36.58
CA VAL A 565 32.80 6.84 37.51
C VAL A 565 32.41 5.57 36.77
N ALA A 566 32.73 4.42 37.33
CA ALA A 566 32.26 3.15 36.81
C ALA A 566 30.89 2.81 37.39
N PRO A 567 29.98 2.18 36.63
CA PRO A 567 28.71 1.71 37.16
C PRO A 567 28.93 0.68 38.27
N GLU A 568 28.03 0.64 39.23
CA GLU A 568 28.07 -0.35 40.32
C GLU A 568 27.74 -1.76 39.81
N ASN A 569 26.77 -1.84 38.91
CA ASN A 569 26.20 -3.09 38.37
C ASN A 569 25.40 -2.84 37.07
N ILE A 570 24.83 -3.89 36.50
CA ILE A 570 23.94 -3.81 35.29
C ILE A 570 22.74 -2.89 35.55
N PHE A 571 22.15 -2.91 36.76
CA PHE A 571 21.03 -2.05 37.10
C PHE A 571 21.37 -0.56 36.94
N ALA A 572 22.56 -0.15 37.41
CA ALA A 572 23.01 1.23 37.24
C ALA A 572 23.18 1.63 35.78
N ILE A 573 23.66 0.72 34.93
CA ILE A 573 23.79 0.95 33.48
C ILE A 573 22.40 1.12 32.80
N ILE A 574 21.44 0.28 33.14
CA ILE A 574 20.08 0.34 32.59
C ILE A 574 19.39 1.64 33.04
N LYS A 575 19.51 1.97 34.33
CA LYS A 575 18.96 3.20 34.90
C LYS A 575 19.51 4.44 34.18
N GLU A 576 20.82 4.51 33.99
CA GLU A 576 21.49 5.59 33.24
C GLU A 576 20.92 5.74 31.84
N GLY A 577 20.86 4.65 31.08
CA GLY A 577 20.32 4.65 29.71
C GLY A 577 18.85 5.06 29.62
N ARG A 578 18.03 4.71 30.61
CA ARG A 578 16.62 5.15 30.70
C ARG A 578 16.52 6.64 31.01
N MET A 579 17.32 7.15 31.95
CA MET A 579 17.30 8.58 32.30
C MET A 579 17.80 9.47 31.18
N LEU A 580 18.78 9.02 30.40
CA LEU A 580 19.30 9.74 29.22
C LEU A 580 18.59 9.41 27.90
N HIS A 581 17.57 8.55 27.92
CA HIS A 581 16.78 8.16 26.74
C HIS A 581 17.63 7.70 25.54
N HIS A 582 18.65 6.88 25.78
CA HIS A 582 19.49 6.32 24.74
C HIS A 582 19.55 4.78 24.77
N CYS A 583 20.18 4.18 23.77
CA CYS A 583 20.07 2.76 23.48
C CYS A 583 20.61 1.81 24.57
N VAL A 584 21.52 2.26 25.44
CA VAL A 584 22.09 1.44 26.52
C VAL A 584 21.02 0.93 27.51
N GLY A 585 19.95 1.70 27.73
CA GLY A 585 18.82 1.32 28.60
C GLY A 585 17.66 0.61 27.91
N ASN A 586 17.75 0.34 26.62
CA ASN A 586 16.64 -0.24 25.83
C ASN A 586 16.76 -1.75 25.69
N ASP A 587 15.62 -2.46 25.76
CA ASP A 587 15.54 -3.88 25.44
C ASP A 587 15.97 -4.14 23.98
N GLY A 588 16.82 -5.13 23.78
CA GLY A 588 17.33 -5.56 22.49
C GLY A 588 18.48 -4.69 21.95
N SER A 589 18.31 -3.39 21.75
CA SER A 589 19.37 -2.51 21.20
C SER A 589 20.53 -2.27 22.17
N GLY A 590 20.28 -2.37 23.48
CA GLY A 590 21.28 -2.25 24.54
C GLY A 590 22.12 -3.51 24.76
N GLU A 591 21.65 -4.69 24.34
CA GLU A 591 22.32 -5.96 24.63
C GLU A 591 23.75 -6.04 24.12
N ARG A 592 24.06 -5.42 23.00
CA ARG A 592 25.42 -5.38 22.43
C ARG A 592 26.47 -4.80 23.35
N TYR A 593 26.08 -3.86 24.23
CA TYR A 593 27.00 -3.26 25.19
C TYR A 593 27.34 -4.24 26.33
N TYR A 594 26.34 -4.99 26.82
CA TYR A 594 26.56 -6.02 27.84
C TYR A 594 27.36 -7.20 27.27
N GLU A 595 27.10 -7.60 26.03
CA GLU A 595 27.88 -8.62 25.33
C GLU A 595 29.36 -8.22 25.18
N ARG A 596 29.62 -6.96 24.81
CA ARG A 596 30.99 -6.42 24.72
C ARG A 596 31.66 -6.34 26.09
N MET A 597 30.92 -5.92 27.13
CA MET A 597 31.44 -5.93 28.51
C MET A 597 31.79 -7.34 28.98
N GLU A 598 30.90 -8.31 28.74
CA GLU A 598 31.12 -9.71 29.11
C GLU A 598 32.40 -10.27 28.48
N ARG A 599 32.69 -9.92 27.23
CA ARG A 599 33.89 -10.29 26.47
C ARG A 599 35.10 -9.39 26.78
N ARG A 600 34.94 -8.36 27.61
CA ARG A 600 35.96 -7.34 27.89
C ARG A 600 36.45 -6.60 26.65
N GLU A 601 35.60 -6.47 25.63
CA GLU A 601 35.87 -5.72 24.40
C GLU A 601 35.73 -4.23 24.61
N SER A 602 34.64 -3.78 25.23
CA SER A 602 34.45 -2.40 25.66
C SER A 602 33.69 -2.34 26.99
N PHE A 603 33.74 -1.20 27.66
CA PHE A 603 33.14 -0.99 28.96
C PHE A 603 32.29 0.28 28.95
N ILE A 604 31.21 0.29 29.73
CA ILE A 604 30.38 1.48 29.96
C ILE A 604 30.89 2.17 31.24
N LEU A 605 31.15 3.48 31.11
CA LEU A 605 31.46 4.38 32.24
C LEU A 605 30.53 5.60 32.17
N PHE A 606 30.46 6.35 33.26
CA PHE A 606 29.69 7.57 33.35
C PHE A 606 30.63 8.76 33.57
N LEU A 607 30.45 9.81 32.76
CA LEU A 607 31.01 11.11 33.04
C LEU A 607 29.97 11.92 33.83
N ARG A 608 30.37 12.47 34.96
CA ARG A 608 29.53 13.27 35.85
C ARG A 608 30.12 14.67 36.05
N ARG A 609 29.26 15.59 36.42
CA ARG A 609 29.71 16.84 37.01
C ARG A 609 29.97 16.62 38.50
N THR A 610 31.04 17.26 39.02
CA THR A 610 31.46 17.04 40.42
C THR A 610 30.48 17.68 41.42
N ASP A 611 29.80 18.76 41.01
CA ASP A 611 28.74 19.43 41.78
C ASP A 611 27.41 18.64 41.80
N GLU A 612 27.17 17.78 40.82
CA GLU A 612 25.93 16.95 40.66
C GLU A 612 26.31 15.48 40.38
N PRO A 613 27.00 14.77 41.31
CA PRO A 613 27.59 13.45 41.02
C PRO A 613 26.55 12.32 40.77
N GLU A 614 25.32 12.49 41.26
CA GLU A 614 24.26 11.51 41.12
C GLU A 614 23.47 11.68 39.80
N ASP A 615 23.54 12.86 39.16
CA ASP A 615 22.78 13.17 37.98
C ASP A 615 23.48 12.67 36.71
N PRO A 616 22.77 11.96 35.82
CA PRO A 616 23.33 11.51 34.56
C PRO A 616 23.76 12.67 33.66
N TYR A 617 25.02 12.60 33.17
CA TYR A 617 25.57 13.66 32.34
C TYR A 617 26.00 13.15 30.95
N TYR A 618 27.03 12.26 30.88
CA TYR A 618 27.39 11.51 29.70
C TYR A 618 27.56 10.03 30.00
N THR A 619 27.06 9.16 29.13
CA THR A 619 27.48 7.77 29.07
C THR A 619 28.65 7.62 28.10
N LEU A 620 29.69 6.95 28.51
CA LEU A 620 30.90 6.68 27.75
C LEU A 620 30.96 5.18 27.43
N GLU A 621 31.25 4.82 26.17
CA GLU A 621 31.76 3.50 25.82
C GLU A 621 33.26 3.60 25.61
N ILE A 622 34.03 2.83 26.37
CA ILE A 622 35.50 2.88 26.35
C ILE A 622 36.11 1.51 26.03
N GLU A 623 37.28 1.48 25.42
CA GLU A 623 38.11 0.28 25.27
C GLU A 623 38.99 0.06 26.54
N PRO A 624 39.61 -1.14 26.71
CA PRO A 624 40.40 -1.44 27.90
C PRO A 624 41.63 -0.54 28.16
N ASP A 625 42.09 0.20 27.14
CA ASP A 625 43.15 1.20 27.28
C ASP A 625 42.64 2.60 27.61
N GLY A 626 41.33 2.79 27.75
CA GLY A 626 40.72 4.10 27.98
C GLY A 626 40.42 4.87 26.68
N THR A 627 40.58 4.28 25.50
CA THR A 627 40.09 4.83 24.24
C THR A 627 38.57 4.99 24.30
N VAL A 628 38.06 6.21 24.09
CA VAL A 628 36.62 6.49 24.10
C VAL A 628 36.02 6.21 22.71
N ARG A 629 35.16 5.21 22.61
CA ARG A 629 34.42 4.88 21.38
C ARG A 629 33.25 5.83 21.14
N GLN A 630 32.49 6.13 22.20
CA GLN A 630 31.31 6.99 22.15
C GLN A 630 31.18 7.81 23.46
N LYS A 631 30.63 9.01 23.32
CA LYS A 631 30.25 9.88 24.44
C LYS A 631 28.93 10.57 24.11
N ARG A 632 27.85 10.17 24.78
CA ARG A 632 26.50 10.61 24.52
C ARG A 632 25.74 10.99 25.78
N THR A 633 24.88 12.00 25.65
CA THR A 633 23.97 12.46 26.70
C THR A 633 22.52 12.28 26.25
N LEU A 634 21.61 13.03 26.80
CA LEU A 634 20.15 12.95 26.58
C LEU A 634 19.80 12.90 25.10
N PHE A 635 19.05 11.86 24.69
CA PHE A 635 18.64 11.60 23.30
C PHE A 635 19.81 11.51 22.31
N ASP A 636 20.93 10.89 22.71
CA ASP A 636 22.15 10.73 21.90
C ASP A 636 22.80 12.05 21.47
N ARG A 637 22.52 13.16 22.17
CA ARG A 637 23.09 14.49 21.89
C ARG A 637 24.44 14.67 22.56
N GLN A 638 24.96 15.89 22.51
CA GLN A 638 26.10 16.41 23.24
C GLN A 638 25.73 17.76 23.86
N HIS A 639 26.26 18.06 25.06
CA HIS A 639 26.09 19.37 25.69
C HIS A 639 26.98 20.42 25.05
N ALA A 640 26.72 21.70 25.36
CA ALA A 640 27.50 22.82 24.83
C ALA A 640 28.97 22.84 25.30
N ASP A 641 29.25 22.20 26.43
CA ASP A 641 30.59 22.08 27.05
C ASP A 641 31.37 20.84 26.60
N ILE A 642 30.98 20.21 25.48
CA ILE A 642 31.61 18.98 24.97
C ILE A 642 33.12 19.11 24.74
N GLU A 643 33.62 20.31 24.43
CA GLU A 643 35.06 20.56 24.27
C GLU A 643 35.78 20.46 25.60
N GLN A 644 35.25 21.09 26.66
CA GLN A 644 35.82 21.06 28.02
C GLN A 644 35.79 19.62 28.59
N ALA A 645 34.64 18.94 28.40
CA ALA A 645 34.50 17.52 28.75
C ALA A 645 35.53 16.64 28.02
N THR A 646 35.77 16.92 26.73
CA THR A 646 36.77 16.22 25.91
C THR A 646 38.19 16.47 26.43
N ASP A 647 38.55 17.71 26.82
CA ASP A 647 39.87 18.04 27.38
C ASP A 647 40.06 17.37 28.74
N PHE A 648 39.04 17.32 29.58
CA PHE A 648 39.08 16.53 30.81
C PHE A 648 39.31 15.04 30.51
N LEU A 649 38.58 14.45 29.52
CA LEU A 649 38.75 13.04 29.17
C LEU A 649 40.18 12.74 28.65
N ARG A 650 40.82 13.65 27.96
CA ARG A 650 42.23 13.50 27.54
C ARG A 650 43.17 13.45 28.75
N ARG A 651 42.95 14.30 29.77
CA ARG A 651 43.74 14.25 31.03
C ARG A 651 43.46 12.95 31.79
N TRP A 652 42.21 12.53 31.84
CA TRP A 652 41.80 11.24 32.38
C TRP A 652 42.52 10.08 31.70
N GLN A 653 42.61 10.07 30.36
CA GLN A 653 43.30 9.03 29.60
C GLN A 653 44.79 8.91 30.02
N LYS A 654 45.50 10.01 30.27
CA LYS A 654 46.87 10.00 30.74
C LYS A 654 47.00 9.33 32.11
N VAL A 655 46.12 9.69 33.03
CA VAL A 655 46.10 9.08 34.37
C VAL A 655 45.81 7.58 34.31
N ILE A 656 44.86 7.17 33.40
CA ILE A 656 44.53 5.77 33.22
C ILE A 656 45.69 4.99 32.62
N ALA A 657 46.42 5.56 31.66
CA ALA A 657 47.57 4.89 31.04
C ALA A 657 48.61 4.40 32.07
N GLU A 658 48.79 5.13 33.18
CA GLU A 658 49.68 4.71 34.27
C GLU A 658 49.13 3.54 35.12
N ARG A 659 47.80 3.27 35.06
CA ARG A 659 47.12 2.21 35.82
C ARG A 659 46.90 0.95 35.03
N LEU A 660 47.21 0.95 33.71
CA LEU A 660 46.97 -0.19 32.82
C LEU A 660 47.98 -1.31 33.08
N THR A 661 47.49 -2.54 32.95
CA THR A 661 48.31 -3.75 33.01
C THR A 661 48.60 -4.29 31.62
N GLY A 662 49.61 -5.17 31.48
CA GLY A 662 49.85 -5.84 30.20
C GLY A 662 48.65 -6.65 29.65
N ARG A 663 47.75 -7.11 30.55
CA ARG A 663 46.50 -7.74 30.17
C ARG A 663 45.54 -6.73 29.52
N ASP A 664 45.42 -5.53 30.06
CA ASP A 664 44.54 -4.48 29.53
C ASP A 664 45.00 -4.06 28.14
N LEU A 665 46.30 -3.94 27.91
CA LEU A 665 46.88 -3.58 26.61
C LEU A 665 46.65 -4.67 25.56
N LYS A 666 46.71 -5.96 25.93
CA LYS A 666 46.33 -7.07 25.01
C LYS A 666 44.86 -7.02 24.63
N LEU A 667 43.96 -6.86 25.60
CA LEU A 667 42.53 -6.72 25.36
C LEU A 667 42.23 -5.49 24.51
N ALA A 668 42.92 -4.37 24.72
CA ALA A 668 42.75 -3.18 23.90
C ALA A 668 43.18 -3.37 22.45
N ALA A 669 44.27 -4.11 22.21
CA ALA A 669 44.68 -4.45 20.85
C ALA A 669 43.63 -5.31 20.09
N GLU A 670 43.06 -6.30 20.79
CA GLU A 670 41.97 -7.11 20.25
C GLU A 670 40.71 -6.26 19.98
N SER A 671 40.35 -5.41 20.93
CA SER A 671 39.20 -4.47 20.83
C SER A 671 39.33 -3.52 19.63
N ARG A 672 40.55 -2.95 19.45
CA ARG A 672 40.85 -2.09 18.31
C ARG A 672 40.64 -2.80 16.96
N ILE A 673 41.11 -4.04 16.82
CA ILE A 673 40.90 -4.84 15.59
C ILE A 673 39.42 -5.08 15.34
N LEU A 674 38.63 -5.36 16.37
CA LEU A 674 37.18 -5.56 16.26
C LEU A 674 36.47 -4.27 15.85
N ARG A 675 36.82 -3.14 16.43
CA ARG A 675 36.31 -1.80 16.10
C ARG A 675 36.59 -1.45 14.62
N GLU A 676 37.83 -1.65 14.17
CA GLU A 676 38.23 -1.36 12.79
C GLU A 676 37.44 -2.22 11.78
N LYS A 677 37.25 -3.50 12.07
CA LYS A 677 36.41 -4.39 11.25
C LYS A 677 34.94 -3.91 11.24
N GLU A 678 34.39 -3.54 12.38
CA GLU A 678 33.03 -2.99 12.49
C GLU A 678 32.89 -1.73 11.63
N PHE A 679 33.82 -0.79 11.71
CA PHE A 679 33.78 0.45 10.92
C PHE A 679 33.89 0.20 9.42
N ILE A 680 34.73 -0.74 8.99
CA ILE A 680 34.81 -1.16 7.58
C ILE A 680 33.48 -1.75 7.11
N GLN A 681 32.85 -2.61 7.92
CA GLN A 681 31.57 -3.23 7.58
C GLN A 681 30.44 -2.19 7.54
N LEU A 682 30.34 -1.32 8.53
CA LEU A 682 29.33 -0.24 8.55
C LEU A 682 29.44 0.72 7.35
N LYS A 683 30.67 1.03 6.92
CA LYS A 683 30.92 1.82 5.71
C LYS A 683 30.51 1.08 4.46
N LYS A 684 30.84 -0.20 4.35
CA LYS A 684 30.49 -1.06 3.22
C LYS A 684 28.97 -1.18 3.07
N ASP A 685 28.26 -1.39 4.18
CA ASP A 685 26.80 -1.57 4.23
C ASP A 685 26.05 -0.24 4.17
N ARG A 686 26.75 0.89 4.23
CA ARG A 686 26.20 2.26 4.25
C ARG A 686 25.05 2.40 5.24
N VAL A 687 25.23 1.90 6.46
CA VAL A 687 24.21 1.92 7.50
C VAL A 687 23.85 3.36 7.87
N ILE A 688 22.56 3.71 7.68
CA ILE A 688 22.02 5.05 7.97
C ILE A 688 21.25 5.00 9.29
N ILE A 689 21.40 6.05 10.11
CA ILE A 689 20.60 6.24 11.33
C ILE A 689 19.19 6.69 10.92
N HIS A 690 18.15 5.95 11.32
CA HIS A 690 16.77 6.20 10.89
C HIS A 690 15.97 7.11 11.82
N THR A 691 16.37 7.27 13.09
CA THR A 691 15.60 7.98 14.10
C THR A 691 16.50 8.94 14.92
N GLY A 692 15.88 9.88 15.63
CA GLY A 692 16.57 10.84 16.47
C GLY A 692 17.20 12.01 15.71
N HIS A 693 17.98 12.85 16.42
CA HIS A 693 18.60 14.05 15.83
C HIS A 693 19.74 13.75 14.85
N LEU A 694 20.26 12.52 14.86
CA LEU A 694 21.30 12.03 13.94
C LEU A 694 20.71 11.34 12.71
N ALA A 695 19.39 11.31 12.55
CA ALA A 695 18.72 10.67 11.42
C ALA A 695 19.26 11.19 10.07
N GLY A 696 19.48 10.27 9.14
CA GLY A 696 20.02 10.55 7.81
C GLY A 696 21.55 10.56 7.73
N ARG A 697 22.27 10.48 8.85
CA ARG A 697 23.73 10.36 8.85
C ARG A 697 24.19 8.90 8.76
N LEU A 698 25.36 8.67 8.18
CA LEU A 698 25.99 7.35 8.20
C LEU A 698 26.49 7.04 9.62
N LEU A 699 26.11 5.86 10.14
CA LEU A 699 26.50 5.45 11.48
C LEU A 699 28.01 5.39 11.65
N ALA A 700 28.75 4.92 10.66
CA ALA A 700 30.21 4.87 10.71
C ALA A 700 30.85 6.26 10.89
N ASP A 701 30.33 7.30 10.22
CA ASP A 701 30.87 8.65 10.31
C ASP A 701 30.61 9.26 11.70
N VAL A 702 29.45 8.98 12.28
CA VAL A 702 29.08 9.42 13.65
C VAL A 702 29.98 8.77 14.69
N LEU A 703 30.21 7.47 14.60
CA LEU A 703 31.08 6.73 15.51
C LEU A 703 32.56 7.17 15.41
N MET A 704 33.01 7.44 14.18
CA MET A 704 34.36 7.98 13.95
C MET A 704 34.56 9.39 14.52
N ALA A 705 33.53 10.22 14.48
CA ALA A 705 33.59 11.58 15.05
C ALA A 705 33.63 11.57 16.57
N ASP A 706 33.09 10.54 17.23
CA ASP A 706 33.10 10.38 18.66
C ASP A 706 34.42 9.77 19.22
N LEU A 707 35.15 9.06 18.35
CA LEU A 707 36.33 8.29 18.73
C LEU A 707 37.44 9.19 19.27
N MET A 708 37.96 8.85 20.48
CA MET A 708 39.13 9.46 21.11
C MET A 708 40.11 8.36 21.50
N GLU A 709 41.10 8.11 20.66
CA GLU A 709 42.13 7.11 20.94
C GLU A 709 43.05 7.57 22.08
N ASN A 710 43.41 6.63 22.96
CA ASN A 710 44.41 6.89 24.03
C ASN A 710 45.81 6.65 23.47
N THR A 711 46.47 7.71 23.01
CA THR A 711 47.82 7.66 22.47
C THR A 711 48.89 7.43 23.53
N ASP A 712 48.59 7.76 24.79
CA ASP A 712 49.52 7.62 25.92
C ASP A 712 49.66 6.15 26.37
N SER A 713 48.66 5.31 26.09
CA SER A 713 48.70 3.88 26.36
C SER A 713 49.79 3.14 25.56
N ILE A 714 50.14 3.66 24.39
CA ILE A 714 51.14 3.10 23.47
C ILE A 714 52.58 3.34 24.02
N GLN A 715 52.77 4.35 24.84
CA GLN A 715 54.05 4.72 25.45
C GLN A 715 54.22 4.21 26.89
N SER A 716 53.28 3.42 27.40
CA SER A 716 53.28 2.94 28.79
C SER A 716 54.42 1.96 29.06
N PRO A 717 55.11 2.08 30.25
CA PRO A 717 56.15 1.12 30.68
C PRO A 717 55.71 -0.34 30.70
N ALA A 718 54.40 -0.60 30.78
CA ALA A 718 53.84 -1.95 30.74
C ALA A 718 53.99 -2.66 29.39
N LEU A 719 54.17 -1.94 28.29
CA LEU A 719 54.44 -2.50 26.96
C LEU A 719 55.91 -2.98 26.84
N ALA A 720 56.83 -2.27 27.46
CA ALA A 720 58.25 -2.63 27.50
C ALA A 720 58.54 -3.92 28.34
N ALA A 721 57.62 -4.28 29.24
CA ALA A 721 57.71 -5.52 30.04
C ALA A 721 56.98 -6.71 29.45
N ALA A 722 56.15 -6.52 28.40
CA ALA A 722 55.36 -7.55 27.75
C ALA A 722 55.91 -7.99 26.36
N ALA A 723 56.88 -7.26 25.78
CA ALA A 723 57.68 -7.63 24.62
C ALA A 723 58.93 -8.41 25.04
#